data_35fbb8a5b96d163bff2f74632cd1f18a
#
_entry.id   35fbb8a5b96d163bff2f74632cd1f18a
#
_cell.length_a   1.000
_cell.length_b   1.000
_cell.length_c   1.000
_cell.angle_alpha   90.00
_cell.angle_beta   90.00
_cell.angle_gamma   90.00
#
_symmetry.space_group_name_H-M   'P 1'
#
loop_
_entity.id
_entity.type
_entity.pdbx_description
1 polymer ?
#
loop_
_entity_poly.entity_id
_entity_poly.type
_entity_poly.pdbx_seq_one_letter_code
_entity_poly.pdbx_strand_id
1 'polypeptide(L)'
;MHDLRLAARSLWRDRGTSALAIVALGLALGVNTGLFSALHAVLLRELPFGGANRVGSVLSGTFSGGATSPVLAGGDLTDLTASTRAFSDVAGWRSHAFNAGPSGEPVRLPGAVASTSFFRVFPARVLLGRTFDPGLPVGTREAVISERLWRRMFGADPGIVGRTLTLNGEPLPVVGVVASEFAVPPENEIWITPRFRVPDHPLRPLQDQSREYGANYIEVAARLAPGVTFAGAQAELDAFSRQQATLHAGTSDPDQRLHLVPFHENLVGSVRPMLLLLSAAALFTLVLACANVAALLLARALRRRHALAIRVALGASRLQLFRMTFLEGLVLAVLGAALGAGLSRLMPPVLLSLWPQQLTREMLRPSAAVLGFTALLALGTTLAISVGPALARPADGAILRAQDAAAAGGRRARGARELLVGGQIALTLVLLSSAGLLVRSLVQLHHVAPGFDPAGVVTGSLWLPQTGYPDVQRQRAFFRRVLAALGERPEVTDAAFASRIPLAGGNSDRSVVVPDRVDSVDADFRLVTGDYFRTLRIPLRSGRTFLESEERPGAPVAIVNEEFVRRFLKGRDPLGVAVRINNSETDLSVVGVVGDIRFVGLDRPPRPELYVPLGVEPWPLLNVVARGNASPAVLQAAVRDAVRTAD
;
A
#
# COMPACT_ATOMS: atom_id res chain seq x y z
N MET A 1 1.33 -49.81 -0.08
CA MET A 1 1.62 -49.61 -1.51
C MET A 1 0.57 -50.20 -2.45
N HIS A 2 -0.01 -51.39 -2.13
CA HIS A 2 -1.04 -52.03 -2.98
C HIS A 2 -2.30 -51.17 -3.15
N ASP A 3 -2.82 -50.60 -2.07
CA ASP A 3 -4.05 -49.80 -2.08
C ASP A 3 -3.90 -48.47 -2.85
N LEU A 4 -2.73 -47.83 -2.82
CA LEU A 4 -2.44 -46.65 -3.63
C LEU A 4 -2.42 -46.94 -5.14
N ARG A 5 -1.88 -48.12 -5.54
CA ARG A 5 -1.92 -48.56 -6.94
C ARG A 5 -3.34 -48.85 -7.40
N LEU A 6 -4.18 -49.40 -6.52
CA LEU A 6 -5.60 -49.65 -6.80
C LEU A 6 -6.37 -48.33 -6.94
N ALA A 7 -6.13 -47.33 -6.06
CA ALA A 7 -6.72 -46.02 -6.15
C ALA A 7 -6.31 -45.31 -7.46
N ALA A 8 -5.03 -45.32 -7.83
CA ALA A 8 -4.53 -44.73 -9.06
C ALA A 8 -5.14 -45.41 -10.32
N ARG A 9 -5.25 -46.76 -10.35
CA ARG A 9 -5.91 -47.48 -11.45
C ARG A 9 -7.40 -47.17 -11.54
N SER A 10 -8.08 -47.00 -10.39
CA SER A 10 -9.49 -46.57 -10.33
C SER A 10 -9.71 -45.21 -10.96
N LEU A 11 -8.84 -44.25 -10.64
CA LEU A 11 -8.90 -42.89 -11.19
C LEU A 11 -8.54 -42.82 -12.70
N TRP A 12 -7.58 -43.68 -13.11
CA TRP A 12 -7.19 -43.80 -14.52
C TRP A 12 -8.29 -44.38 -15.43
N ARG A 13 -9.18 -45.22 -14.88
CA ARG A 13 -10.30 -45.80 -15.60
C ARG A 13 -11.38 -44.78 -15.93
N ASP A 14 -11.54 -43.73 -15.08
CA ASP A 14 -12.50 -42.62 -15.23
C ASP A 14 -11.76 -41.27 -15.47
N ARG A 15 -10.93 -41.21 -16.51
CA ARG A 15 -10.00 -40.10 -16.77
C ARG A 15 -10.67 -38.70 -16.79
N GLY A 16 -11.83 -38.60 -17.44
CA GLY A 16 -12.52 -37.29 -17.60
C GLY A 16 -12.98 -36.70 -16.27
N THR A 17 -13.66 -37.49 -15.44
CA THR A 17 -14.14 -36.99 -14.13
C THR A 17 -12.98 -36.79 -13.13
N SER A 18 -11.90 -37.58 -13.21
CA SER A 18 -10.71 -37.39 -12.39
C SER A 18 -9.95 -36.12 -12.79
N ALA A 19 -9.78 -35.86 -14.09
CA ALA A 19 -9.16 -34.66 -14.59
C ALA A 19 -9.95 -33.41 -14.18
N LEU A 20 -11.27 -33.41 -14.32
CA LEU A 20 -12.14 -32.33 -13.87
C LEU A 20 -12.00 -32.06 -12.37
N ALA A 21 -11.98 -33.13 -11.55
CA ALA A 21 -11.78 -33.01 -10.10
C ALA A 21 -10.40 -32.41 -9.76
N ILE A 22 -9.31 -32.86 -10.43
CA ILE A 22 -7.96 -32.34 -10.23
C ILE A 22 -7.89 -30.86 -10.62
N VAL A 23 -8.48 -30.47 -11.75
CA VAL A 23 -8.49 -29.07 -12.18
C VAL A 23 -9.29 -28.20 -11.21
N ALA A 24 -10.49 -28.62 -10.80
CA ALA A 24 -11.33 -27.89 -9.85
C ALA A 24 -10.64 -27.71 -8.50
N LEU A 25 -10.05 -28.78 -7.95
CA LEU A 25 -9.29 -28.73 -6.71
C LEU A 25 -7.99 -27.92 -6.88
N GLY A 26 -7.31 -28.06 -8.00
CA GLY A 26 -6.08 -27.34 -8.30
C GLY A 26 -6.29 -25.82 -8.36
N LEU A 27 -7.34 -25.37 -9.01
CA LEU A 27 -7.72 -23.97 -9.04
C LEU A 27 -8.07 -23.44 -7.63
N ALA A 28 -8.93 -24.17 -6.90
CA ALA A 28 -9.35 -23.76 -5.56
C ALA A 28 -8.18 -23.75 -4.55
N LEU A 29 -7.35 -24.80 -4.54
CA LEU A 29 -6.17 -24.89 -3.68
C LEU A 29 -5.11 -23.84 -4.08
N GLY A 30 -4.93 -23.59 -5.38
CA GLY A 30 -3.96 -22.61 -5.89
C GLY A 30 -4.30 -21.17 -5.46
N VAL A 31 -5.56 -20.78 -5.60
CA VAL A 31 -6.04 -19.46 -5.15
C VAL A 31 -5.88 -19.31 -3.64
N ASN A 32 -6.30 -20.32 -2.86
CA ASN A 32 -6.15 -20.31 -1.40
C ASN A 32 -4.68 -20.23 -0.97
N THR A 33 -3.80 -21.00 -1.61
CA THR A 33 -2.36 -20.97 -1.31
C THR A 33 -1.75 -19.61 -1.66
N GLY A 34 -2.10 -19.02 -2.79
CA GLY A 34 -1.63 -17.69 -3.21
C GLY A 34 -2.09 -16.58 -2.26
N LEU A 35 -3.37 -16.56 -1.88
CA LEU A 35 -3.91 -15.60 -0.93
C LEU A 35 -3.35 -15.80 0.49
N PHE A 36 -3.16 -17.04 0.93
CA PHE A 36 -2.49 -17.32 2.20
C PHE A 36 -1.04 -16.87 2.19
N SER A 37 -0.35 -16.97 1.05
CA SER A 37 1.02 -16.44 0.92
C SER A 37 1.04 -14.93 1.15
N ALA A 38 0.08 -14.18 0.58
CA ALA A 38 -0.06 -12.74 0.82
C ALA A 38 -0.46 -12.43 2.28
N LEU A 39 -1.43 -13.17 2.81
CA LEU A 39 -1.87 -13.01 4.20
C LEU A 39 -0.72 -13.29 5.18
N HIS A 40 0.03 -14.36 4.96
CA HIS A 40 1.20 -14.70 5.78
C HIS A 40 2.29 -13.63 5.67
N ALA A 41 2.57 -13.15 4.46
CA ALA A 41 3.59 -12.13 4.22
C ALA A 41 3.26 -10.79 4.89
N VAL A 42 1.98 -10.41 4.89
CA VAL A 42 1.51 -9.10 5.37
C VAL A 42 1.10 -9.14 6.84
N LEU A 43 0.32 -10.15 7.26
CA LEU A 43 -0.32 -10.16 8.59
C LEU A 43 0.38 -11.04 9.61
N LEU A 44 1.04 -12.13 9.18
CA LEU A 44 1.56 -13.16 10.09
C LEU A 44 3.08 -13.17 10.21
N ARG A 45 3.78 -12.62 9.21
CA ARG A 45 5.23 -12.59 9.23
C ARG A 45 5.70 -11.54 10.23
N GLU A 46 6.60 -11.92 11.11
CA GLU A 46 7.25 -11.00 12.01
C GLU A 46 8.03 -9.94 11.21
N LEU A 47 8.02 -8.71 11.70
CA LEU A 47 8.80 -7.63 11.12
C LEU A 47 10.31 -7.96 11.22
N PRO A 48 11.12 -7.52 10.24
CA PRO A 48 12.52 -7.95 10.10
C PRO A 48 13.48 -7.28 11.12
N PHE A 49 12.98 -6.99 12.33
CA PHE A 49 13.79 -6.42 13.42
C PHE A 49 13.31 -6.89 14.79
N GLY A 50 14.25 -7.00 15.74
CA GLY A 50 13.97 -7.52 17.09
C GLY A 50 13.04 -6.63 17.91
N GLY A 51 12.12 -7.26 18.67
CA GLY A 51 11.21 -6.55 19.57
C GLY A 51 10.19 -5.67 18.86
N ALA A 52 9.73 -6.06 17.69
CA ALA A 52 8.75 -5.31 16.89
C ALA A 52 7.41 -5.11 17.61
N ASN A 53 7.05 -6.00 18.53
CA ASN A 53 5.86 -5.90 19.37
C ASN A 53 5.91 -4.74 20.40
N ARG A 54 7.07 -4.11 20.56
CA ARG A 54 7.28 -2.94 21.42
C ARG A 54 7.47 -1.65 20.62
N VAL A 55 7.29 -1.67 19.31
CA VAL A 55 7.42 -0.48 18.46
C VAL A 55 6.03 -0.01 18.02
N GLY A 56 5.75 1.26 18.22
CA GLY A 56 4.53 1.93 17.77
C GLY A 56 4.83 3.09 16.84
N SER A 57 3.96 3.32 15.86
CA SER A 57 3.91 4.56 15.08
C SER A 57 3.21 5.63 15.89
N VAL A 58 3.77 6.84 15.89
CA VAL A 58 3.13 8.01 16.49
C VAL A 58 2.47 8.81 15.36
N LEU A 59 1.16 8.93 15.42
CA LEU A 59 0.35 9.60 14.40
C LEU A 59 -0.22 10.90 14.99
N SER A 60 -0.30 11.95 14.17
CA SER A 60 -1.01 13.18 14.53
C SER A 60 -2.51 13.03 14.24
N GLY A 61 -3.35 13.44 15.16
CA GLY A 61 -4.80 13.48 15.05
C GLY A 61 -5.37 14.55 15.97
N THR A 62 -6.66 14.45 16.35
CA THR A 62 -7.31 15.41 17.24
C THR A 62 -8.06 14.71 18.38
N PHE A 63 -8.27 15.41 19.50
CA PHE A 63 -9.09 14.92 20.62
C PHE A 63 -10.58 14.83 20.25
N SER A 64 -11.05 15.72 19.38
CA SER A 64 -12.41 15.71 18.86
C SER A 64 -12.70 14.52 17.91
N GLY A 65 -11.66 13.80 17.52
CA GLY A 65 -11.75 12.69 16.57
C GLY A 65 -11.63 13.15 15.12
N GLY A 66 -11.33 12.22 14.25
CA GLY A 66 -11.13 12.50 12.81
C GLY A 66 -10.08 11.59 12.19
N ALA A 67 -9.63 11.97 11.00
CA ALA A 67 -8.55 11.27 10.31
C ALA A 67 -7.21 11.56 11.00
N THR A 68 -6.36 10.53 11.15
CA THR A 68 -4.99 10.68 11.61
C THR A 68 -4.04 10.90 10.45
N SER A 69 -3.00 11.70 10.67
CA SER A 69 -1.88 11.91 9.75
C SER A 69 -0.65 11.13 10.22
N PRO A 70 0.08 10.46 9.35
CA PRO A 70 1.27 9.68 9.73
C PRO A 70 2.50 10.55 10.02
N VAL A 71 2.39 11.87 9.94
CA VAL A 71 3.53 12.79 10.06
C VAL A 71 3.33 13.80 11.16
N LEU A 72 4.45 14.18 11.80
CA LEU A 72 4.56 15.17 12.86
C LEU A 72 5.48 16.32 12.44
N ALA A 73 5.42 17.44 13.17
CA ALA A 73 6.34 18.54 13.02
C ALA A 73 7.69 18.26 13.72
N GLY A 74 8.72 19.05 13.33
CA GLY A 74 10.06 18.90 13.91
C GLY A 74 10.12 19.24 15.39
N GLY A 75 9.38 20.27 15.82
CA GLY A 75 9.23 20.64 17.22
C GLY A 75 8.59 19.54 18.06
N ASP A 76 7.49 18.94 17.55
CA ASP A 76 6.83 17.83 18.24
C ASP A 76 7.77 16.63 18.45
N LEU A 77 8.55 16.25 17.42
CA LEU A 77 9.54 15.18 17.55
C LEU A 77 10.62 15.50 18.58
N THR A 78 11.09 16.75 18.60
CA THR A 78 12.14 17.20 19.54
C THR A 78 11.65 17.11 20.97
N ASP A 79 10.46 17.65 21.24
CA ASP A 79 9.88 17.68 22.58
C ASP A 79 9.46 16.28 23.04
N LEU A 80 8.89 15.47 22.13
CA LEU A 80 8.55 14.07 22.40
C LEU A 80 9.78 13.27 22.84
N THR A 81 10.90 13.47 22.15
CA THR A 81 12.17 12.77 22.47
C THR A 81 12.74 13.21 23.82
N ALA A 82 12.52 14.47 24.21
CA ALA A 82 13.09 15.03 25.43
C ALA A 82 12.23 14.74 26.68
N SER A 83 10.91 14.65 26.57
CA SER A 83 9.98 14.72 27.71
C SER A 83 9.30 13.41 28.08
N THR A 84 9.28 12.39 27.20
CA THR A 84 8.56 11.14 27.48
C THR A 84 9.43 10.05 28.09
N ARG A 85 8.89 9.39 29.12
CA ARG A 85 9.53 8.25 29.82
C ARG A 85 8.97 6.89 29.37
N ALA A 86 7.82 6.91 28.72
CA ALA A 86 7.19 5.69 28.17
C ALA A 86 8.02 5.04 27.07
N PHE A 87 8.93 5.77 26.45
CA PHE A 87 9.74 5.29 25.32
C PHE A 87 11.22 5.15 25.72
N SER A 88 11.82 4.04 25.31
CA SER A 88 13.29 3.88 25.40
C SER A 88 14.00 4.66 24.30
N ASP A 89 13.40 4.74 23.12
CA ASP A 89 13.91 5.45 21.96
C ASP A 89 12.76 5.95 21.09
N VAL A 90 12.97 7.13 20.49
CA VAL A 90 12.08 7.72 19.50
C VAL A 90 12.89 7.99 18.24
N ALA A 91 12.34 7.65 17.09
CA ALA A 91 12.95 7.89 15.78
C ALA A 91 11.99 8.61 14.85
N GLY A 92 12.51 9.64 14.20
CA GLY A 92 11.83 10.30 13.09
C GLY A 92 12.55 10.02 11.79
N TRP A 93 11.80 9.87 10.72
CA TRP A 93 12.36 9.76 9.37
C TRP A 93 11.45 10.44 8.35
N ARG A 94 12.04 10.71 7.21
CA ARG A 94 11.32 11.15 6.01
C ARG A 94 11.81 10.37 4.82
N SER A 95 10.89 9.67 4.16
CA SER A 95 11.20 8.96 2.93
C SER A 95 11.57 9.94 1.82
N HIS A 96 12.64 9.63 1.10
CA HIS A 96 13.21 10.47 0.05
C HIS A 96 13.90 9.62 -1.00
N ALA A 97 13.86 10.06 -2.26
CA ALA A 97 14.65 9.46 -3.30
C ALA A 97 15.89 10.32 -3.58
N PHE A 98 17.06 9.71 -3.54
CA PHE A 98 18.34 10.38 -3.79
C PHE A 98 18.81 10.13 -5.20
N ASN A 99 19.41 11.13 -5.82
CA ASN A 99 20.16 10.98 -7.08
C ASN A 99 21.59 10.58 -6.73
N ALA A 100 22.00 9.37 -7.11
CA ALA A 100 23.33 8.83 -6.87
C ALA A 100 24.10 8.68 -8.17
N GLY A 101 25.39 8.96 -8.16
CA GLY A 101 26.27 8.81 -9.31
C GLY A 101 26.93 10.11 -9.78
N PRO A 102 27.89 10.04 -10.70
CA PRO A 102 28.52 11.21 -11.30
C PRO A 102 27.53 12.00 -12.17
N SER A 103 27.88 13.25 -12.44
CA SER A 103 27.12 14.14 -13.31
C SER A 103 26.88 13.49 -14.68
N GLY A 104 25.61 13.39 -15.11
CA GLY A 104 25.22 12.93 -16.45
C GLY A 104 24.09 11.92 -16.48
N GLU A 105 24.14 10.84 -15.72
CA GLU A 105 23.04 9.86 -15.61
C GLU A 105 22.90 9.38 -14.16
N PRO A 106 22.33 10.21 -13.27
CA PRO A 106 22.14 9.80 -11.88
C PRO A 106 21.12 8.67 -11.77
N VAL A 107 21.45 7.66 -10.95
CA VAL A 107 20.51 6.60 -10.58
C VAL A 107 19.68 7.08 -9.41
N ARG A 108 18.36 7.00 -9.55
CA ARG A 108 17.44 7.34 -8.46
C ARG A 108 17.36 6.20 -7.45
N LEU A 109 17.76 6.45 -6.22
CA LEU A 109 17.75 5.49 -5.11
C LEU A 109 16.66 5.85 -4.10
N PRO A 110 15.73 4.95 -3.80
CA PRO A 110 14.79 5.15 -2.70
C PRO A 110 15.53 5.06 -1.37
N GLY A 111 15.22 5.98 -0.46
CA GLY A 111 15.87 6.01 0.84
C GLY A 111 15.14 6.89 1.84
N ALA A 112 15.79 7.16 2.98
CA ALA A 112 15.26 8.03 4.01
C ALA A 112 16.35 8.93 4.61
N VAL A 113 15.95 10.15 4.99
CA VAL A 113 16.67 10.94 6.00
C VAL A 113 16.10 10.53 7.34
N ALA A 114 16.92 9.96 8.23
CA ALA A 114 16.48 9.35 9.46
C ALA A 114 17.30 9.84 10.66
N SER A 115 16.66 10.06 11.80
CA SER A 115 17.32 10.42 13.04
C SER A 115 18.40 9.41 13.43
N THR A 116 19.41 9.83 14.16
CA THR A 116 20.50 8.95 14.61
C THR A 116 20.02 7.80 15.50
N SER A 117 18.86 7.94 16.16
CA SER A 117 18.17 6.91 16.95
C SER A 117 17.43 5.85 16.12
N PHE A 118 17.33 6.03 14.80
CA PHE A 118 16.50 5.19 13.92
C PHE A 118 16.78 3.70 14.07
N PHE A 119 18.05 3.29 14.03
CA PHE A 119 18.43 1.88 14.16
C PHE A 119 18.35 1.34 15.60
N ARG A 120 18.10 2.20 16.62
CA ARG A 120 17.76 1.76 17.98
C ARG A 120 16.29 1.42 18.10
N VAL A 121 15.42 2.18 17.42
CA VAL A 121 14.00 1.86 17.30
C VAL A 121 13.80 0.64 16.39
N PHE A 122 14.54 0.56 15.29
CA PHE A 122 14.49 -0.52 14.31
C PHE A 122 15.84 -1.25 14.18
N PRO A 123 16.20 -2.14 15.10
CA PRO A 123 17.47 -2.86 15.04
C PRO A 123 17.62 -3.66 13.75
N ALA A 124 18.60 -3.32 12.94
CA ALA A 124 18.92 -4.01 11.69
C ALA A 124 20.11 -4.97 11.89
N ARG A 125 20.10 -6.09 11.16
CA ARG A 125 21.28 -6.97 11.11
C ARG A 125 22.35 -6.33 10.24
N VAL A 126 23.47 -5.96 10.86
CA VAL A 126 24.63 -5.36 10.19
C VAL A 126 25.47 -6.45 9.54
N LEU A 127 25.81 -6.29 8.27
CA LEU A 127 26.71 -7.19 7.53
C LEU A 127 28.14 -6.67 7.52
N LEU A 128 28.31 -5.35 7.36
CA LEU A 128 29.62 -4.66 7.36
C LEU A 128 29.49 -3.33 8.09
N GLY A 129 30.54 -2.93 8.79
CA GLY A 129 30.60 -1.63 9.47
C GLY A 129 29.68 -1.50 10.66
N ARG A 130 28.95 -0.39 10.74
CA ARG A 130 28.01 -0.05 11.84
C ARG A 130 26.74 0.64 11.34
N THR A 131 25.73 0.77 12.19
CA THR A 131 24.60 1.68 11.98
C THR A 131 24.92 3.08 12.52
N PHE A 132 23.94 4.00 12.47
CA PHE A 132 24.11 5.34 13.04
C PHE A 132 24.43 5.28 14.53
N ASP A 133 25.32 6.17 14.96
CA ASP A 133 25.64 6.37 16.37
C ASP A 133 24.82 7.56 16.91
N PRO A 134 23.95 7.35 17.90
CA PRO A 134 23.19 8.44 18.52
C PRO A 134 24.05 9.51 19.21
N GLY A 135 25.28 9.17 19.55
CA GLY A 135 26.24 10.09 20.16
C GLY A 135 26.97 11.03 19.21
N LEU A 136 26.69 10.93 17.89
CA LEU A 136 27.33 11.81 16.90
C LEU A 136 26.92 13.28 17.11
N PRO A 137 27.85 14.22 16.88
CA PRO A 137 27.51 15.64 16.84
C PRO A 137 26.41 15.93 15.80
N VAL A 138 25.51 16.85 16.15
CA VAL A 138 24.48 17.31 15.22
C VAL A 138 25.14 17.85 13.94
N GLY A 139 24.64 17.44 12.80
CA GLY A 139 25.19 17.80 11.50
C GLY A 139 26.22 16.80 10.93
N THR A 140 26.61 15.78 11.69
CA THR A 140 27.43 14.69 11.14
C THR A 140 26.63 13.91 10.12
N ARG A 141 27.13 13.90 8.89
CA ARG A 141 26.43 13.28 7.75
C ARG A 141 27.07 11.94 7.41
N GLU A 142 26.31 10.87 7.49
CA GLU A 142 26.77 9.51 7.13
C GLU A 142 25.63 8.71 6.51
N ALA A 143 25.99 7.65 5.77
CA ALA A 143 25.04 6.79 5.06
C ALA A 143 25.17 5.33 5.51
N VAL A 144 24.04 4.66 5.63
CA VAL A 144 23.92 3.20 5.76
C VAL A 144 23.19 2.70 4.52
N ILE A 145 23.67 1.64 3.89
CA ILE A 145 23.09 1.10 2.66
C ILE A 145 22.59 -0.34 2.87
N SER A 146 21.63 -0.73 2.05
CA SER A 146 21.13 -2.11 2.02
C SER A 146 22.11 -3.06 1.30
N GLU A 147 22.10 -4.33 1.68
CA GLU A 147 22.85 -5.38 0.95
C GLU A 147 22.46 -5.42 -0.54
N ARG A 148 21.20 -5.13 -0.89
CA ARG A 148 20.73 -5.10 -2.28
C ARG A 148 21.47 -4.01 -3.07
N LEU A 149 21.56 -2.80 -2.53
CA LEU A 149 22.26 -1.68 -3.14
C LEU A 149 23.76 -1.98 -3.24
N TRP A 150 24.37 -2.51 -2.16
CA TRP A 150 25.76 -2.89 -2.10
C TRP A 150 26.14 -3.90 -3.18
N ARG A 151 25.32 -4.95 -3.36
CA ARG A 151 25.55 -5.95 -4.42
C ARG A 151 25.36 -5.37 -5.82
N ARG A 152 24.30 -4.56 -6.02
CA ARG A 152 23.93 -4.04 -7.34
C ARG A 152 24.88 -2.96 -7.85
N MET A 153 25.25 -1.98 -7.01
CA MET A 153 26.06 -0.83 -7.43
C MET A 153 27.54 -0.99 -7.13
N PHE A 154 27.91 -1.77 -6.13
CA PHE A 154 29.28 -1.87 -5.65
C PHE A 154 29.87 -3.28 -5.77
N GLY A 155 29.18 -4.20 -6.47
CA GLY A 155 29.68 -5.56 -6.72
C GLY A 155 29.97 -6.38 -5.45
N ALA A 156 29.35 -6.03 -4.33
CA ALA A 156 29.61 -6.62 -3.01
C ALA A 156 31.08 -6.42 -2.51
N ASP A 157 31.71 -5.29 -2.86
CA ASP A 157 33.06 -4.96 -2.41
C ASP A 157 33.12 -4.74 -0.89
N PRO A 158 33.88 -5.56 -0.13
CA PRO A 158 34.00 -5.39 1.32
C PRO A 158 34.60 -4.05 1.75
N GLY A 159 35.36 -3.38 0.87
CA GLY A 159 35.97 -2.07 1.11
C GLY A 159 35.01 -0.89 0.97
N ILE A 160 33.69 -1.12 0.91
CA ILE A 160 32.69 -0.06 0.78
C ILE A 160 32.59 0.83 2.02
N VAL A 161 32.85 0.29 3.22
CA VAL A 161 32.81 1.05 4.48
C VAL A 161 33.94 2.07 4.48
N GLY A 162 33.60 3.34 4.71
CA GLY A 162 34.51 4.48 4.64
C GLY A 162 34.61 5.13 3.24
N ARG A 163 34.10 4.49 2.18
CA ARG A 163 34.00 5.14 0.87
C ARG A 163 32.91 6.20 0.85
N THR A 164 33.13 7.21 0.04
CA THR A 164 32.19 8.31 -0.16
C THR A 164 31.22 7.97 -1.28
N LEU A 165 29.93 8.10 -1.00
CA LEU A 165 28.84 8.04 -1.96
C LEU A 165 28.28 9.44 -2.17
N THR A 166 28.27 9.93 -3.40
CA THR A 166 27.67 11.22 -3.72
C THR A 166 26.17 11.08 -3.90
N LEU A 167 25.40 11.78 -3.07
CA LEU A 167 23.94 11.80 -3.08
C LEU A 167 23.45 13.23 -3.23
N ASN A 168 22.65 13.51 -4.27
CA ASN A 168 22.17 14.86 -4.58
C ASN A 168 23.31 15.92 -4.66
N GLY A 169 24.50 15.50 -5.11
CA GLY A 169 25.70 16.36 -5.17
C GLY A 169 26.48 16.49 -3.84
N GLU A 170 26.02 15.85 -2.74
CA GLU A 170 26.67 15.85 -1.44
C GLU A 170 27.47 14.55 -1.22
N PRO A 171 28.76 14.62 -0.91
CA PRO A 171 29.55 13.44 -0.60
C PRO A 171 29.27 12.96 0.84
N LEU A 172 28.87 11.69 0.98
CA LEU A 172 28.52 11.07 2.27
C LEU A 172 29.33 9.78 2.47
N PRO A 173 30.01 9.58 3.59
CA PRO A 173 30.71 8.33 3.88
C PRO A 173 29.68 7.22 4.16
N VAL A 174 29.89 6.05 3.55
CA VAL A 174 29.15 4.83 3.86
C VAL A 174 29.75 4.23 5.12
N VAL A 175 28.96 4.15 6.20
CA VAL A 175 29.42 3.64 7.52
C VAL A 175 29.00 2.19 7.76
N GLY A 176 28.03 1.68 7.02
CA GLY A 176 27.63 0.28 7.16
C GLY A 176 26.70 -0.23 6.08
N VAL A 177 26.58 -1.56 6.07
CA VAL A 177 25.71 -2.32 5.17
C VAL A 177 24.78 -3.15 6.06
N VAL A 178 23.47 -3.02 5.86
CA VAL A 178 22.44 -3.80 6.54
C VAL A 178 21.85 -4.86 5.62
N ALA A 179 21.43 -5.98 6.21
CA ALA A 179 20.90 -7.13 5.48
C ALA A 179 19.62 -6.78 4.68
N SER A 180 19.43 -7.45 3.55
CA SER A 180 18.31 -7.19 2.61
C SER A 180 16.92 -7.41 3.20
N GLU A 181 16.81 -8.22 4.26
CA GLU A 181 15.56 -8.40 4.97
C GLU A 181 15.09 -7.14 5.72
N PHE A 182 16.00 -6.22 6.05
CA PHE A 182 15.65 -4.95 6.67
C PHE A 182 15.07 -3.98 5.63
N ALA A 183 13.78 -3.78 5.67
CA ALA A 183 13.03 -2.90 4.76
C ALA A 183 12.10 -1.99 5.56
N VAL A 184 12.67 -1.01 6.26
CA VAL A 184 11.95 0.02 7.02
C VAL A 184 12.52 1.40 6.65
N PRO A 185 11.72 2.29 6.04
CA PRO A 185 10.45 2.03 5.34
C PRO A 185 10.57 1.03 4.19
N PRO A 186 9.46 0.45 3.71
CA PRO A 186 9.49 -0.47 2.57
C PRO A 186 10.22 0.13 1.35
N GLU A 187 10.96 -0.69 0.63
CA GLU A 187 11.73 -0.34 -0.59
C GLU A 187 12.97 0.55 -0.40
N ASN A 188 13.20 1.12 0.78
CA ASN A 188 14.38 1.93 1.00
C ASN A 188 15.66 1.09 0.88
N GLU A 189 16.63 1.64 0.17
CA GLU A 189 17.95 1.02 -0.05
C GLU A 189 19.08 1.81 0.63
N ILE A 190 18.78 3.04 1.08
CA ILE A 190 19.75 3.91 1.72
C ILE A 190 19.09 4.75 2.84
N TRP A 191 19.78 4.92 3.91
CA TRP A 191 19.44 5.78 5.05
C TRP A 191 20.59 6.75 5.29
N ILE A 192 20.25 8.04 5.46
CA ILE A 192 21.25 9.07 5.78
C ILE A 192 20.85 9.81 7.04
N THR A 193 21.86 10.26 7.80
CA THR A 193 21.63 11.11 8.96
C THR A 193 21.16 12.51 8.53
N PRO A 194 20.35 13.20 9.36
CA PRO A 194 19.88 14.55 9.06
C PRO A 194 20.99 15.60 9.28
N ARG A 195 20.80 16.80 8.72
CA ARG A 195 21.68 17.98 8.97
C ARG A 195 21.47 18.58 10.35
N PHE A 196 20.27 18.41 10.89
CA PHE A 196 19.86 18.94 12.17
C PHE A 196 19.42 17.81 13.11
N ARG A 197 18.83 18.15 14.25
CA ARG A 197 18.33 17.14 15.21
C ARG A 197 17.17 16.30 14.64
N VAL A 198 16.41 16.88 13.72
CA VAL A 198 15.26 16.27 13.08
C VAL A 198 15.52 16.07 11.58
N PRO A 199 14.84 15.14 10.90
CA PRO A 199 14.94 14.95 9.46
C PRO A 199 14.78 16.26 8.69
N ASP A 200 15.58 16.45 7.63
CA ASP A 200 15.61 17.65 6.83
C ASP A 200 14.24 17.93 6.20
N HIS A 201 13.74 19.17 6.30
CA HIS A 201 12.46 19.55 5.71
C HIS A 201 12.51 19.47 4.16
N PRO A 202 11.49 18.92 3.49
CA PRO A 202 11.53 18.71 2.04
C PRO A 202 11.70 20.01 1.24
N LEU A 203 11.20 21.13 1.74
CA LEU A 203 11.24 22.42 1.04
C LEU A 203 12.34 23.36 1.59
N ARG A 204 12.80 23.13 2.81
CA ARG A 204 13.78 23.97 3.52
C ARG A 204 14.86 23.13 4.17
N PRO A 205 15.58 22.27 3.41
CA PRO A 205 16.52 21.29 4.02
C PRO A 205 17.75 21.91 4.65
N LEU A 206 17.99 23.20 4.45
CA LEU A 206 19.10 23.96 5.08
C LEU A 206 18.65 24.77 6.30
N GLN A 207 17.39 24.65 6.73
CA GLN A 207 16.85 25.33 7.90
C GLN A 207 16.55 24.32 9.01
N ASP A 208 16.96 24.63 10.22
CA ASP A 208 16.65 23.82 11.39
C ASP A 208 15.16 23.91 11.73
N GLN A 209 14.47 22.78 11.64
CA GLN A 209 13.04 22.67 11.92
C GLN A 209 12.78 22.06 13.32
N SER A 210 13.78 21.92 14.16
CA SER A 210 13.63 21.28 15.48
C SER A 210 12.77 22.08 16.47
N ARG A 211 12.41 23.31 16.11
CA ARG A 211 11.52 24.20 16.90
C ARG A 211 10.30 24.68 16.10
N GLU A 212 10.03 24.06 14.95
CA GLU A 212 8.88 24.39 14.11
C GLU A 212 7.72 23.44 14.41
N TYR A 213 6.57 24.04 14.73
CA TYR A 213 5.32 23.36 15.04
C TYR A 213 4.30 23.66 13.94
N GLY A 214 3.56 22.69 13.45
CA GLY A 214 2.56 22.91 12.39
C GLY A 214 3.02 22.55 10.97
N ALA A 215 4.32 22.37 10.72
CA ALA A 215 4.81 21.81 9.46
C ALA A 215 5.04 20.31 9.61
N ASN A 216 4.00 19.51 9.38
CA ASN A 216 4.03 18.06 9.55
C ASN A 216 4.63 17.37 8.32
N TYR A 217 5.80 16.71 8.47
CA TYR A 217 6.51 16.03 7.36
C TYR A 217 7.34 14.84 7.82
N ILE A 218 7.43 14.57 9.12
CA ILE A 218 8.28 13.53 9.73
C ILE A 218 7.42 12.37 10.17
N GLU A 219 7.65 11.19 9.61
CA GLU A 219 7.13 9.95 10.15
C GLU A 219 7.86 9.63 11.46
N VAL A 220 7.11 9.22 12.48
CA VAL A 220 7.66 8.97 13.82
C VAL A 220 7.26 7.59 14.32
N ALA A 221 8.25 6.88 14.86
CA ALA A 221 8.03 5.67 15.64
C ALA A 221 8.77 5.72 16.96
N ALA A 222 8.20 5.06 17.94
CA ALA A 222 8.76 4.99 19.27
C ALA A 222 8.82 3.54 19.76
N ARG A 223 9.89 3.19 20.47
CA ARG A 223 10.06 1.90 21.14
C ARG A 223 9.66 2.05 22.60
N LEU A 224 8.70 1.27 23.05
CA LEU A 224 8.26 1.26 24.44
C LEU A 224 9.40 0.90 25.40
N ALA A 225 9.48 1.60 26.51
CA ALA A 225 10.37 1.24 27.61
C ALA A 225 10.01 -0.15 28.19
N PRO A 226 10.94 -0.88 28.82
CA PRO A 226 10.65 -2.15 29.44
C PRO A 226 9.50 -2.06 30.46
N GLY A 227 8.50 -2.95 30.32
CA GLY A 227 7.35 -2.99 31.22
C GLY A 227 6.23 -1.99 30.92
N VAL A 228 6.39 -1.08 29.95
CA VAL A 228 5.36 -0.13 29.54
C VAL A 228 4.42 -0.77 28.50
N THR A 229 3.11 -0.59 28.69
CA THR A 229 2.09 -1.05 27.76
C THR A 229 1.72 0.06 26.76
N PHE A 230 1.15 -0.29 25.60
CA PHE A 230 0.64 0.68 24.63
C PHE A 230 -0.40 1.64 25.25
N ALA A 231 -1.28 1.13 26.12
CA ALA A 231 -2.28 1.96 26.81
C ALA A 231 -1.62 2.97 27.78
N GLY A 232 -0.59 2.54 28.53
CA GLY A 232 0.15 3.42 29.42
C GLY A 232 0.92 4.51 28.67
N ALA A 233 1.57 4.14 27.56
CA ALA A 233 2.27 5.09 26.70
C ALA A 233 1.29 6.07 26.02
N GLN A 234 0.08 5.62 25.61
CA GLN A 234 -0.94 6.50 25.07
C GLN A 234 -1.42 7.54 26.10
N ALA A 235 -1.59 7.15 27.37
CA ALA A 235 -1.98 8.08 28.41
C ALA A 235 -0.90 9.17 28.64
N GLU A 236 0.38 8.82 28.55
CA GLU A 236 1.48 9.79 28.62
C GLU A 236 1.48 10.72 27.39
N LEU A 237 1.24 10.19 26.18
CA LEU A 237 1.10 10.99 24.96
C LEU A 237 -0.10 11.95 25.04
N ASP A 238 -1.21 11.54 25.62
CA ASP A 238 -2.38 12.41 25.82
C ASP A 238 -2.05 13.57 26.77
N ALA A 239 -1.30 13.32 27.83
CA ALA A 239 -0.81 14.36 28.75
C ALA A 239 0.18 15.30 28.05
N PHE A 240 1.12 14.73 27.27
CA PHE A 240 2.06 15.46 26.45
C PHE A 240 1.35 16.39 25.45
N SER A 241 0.35 15.88 24.69
CA SER A 241 -0.40 16.66 23.71
C SER A 241 -1.09 17.87 24.34
N ARG A 242 -1.74 17.69 25.50
CA ARG A 242 -2.36 18.80 26.24
C ARG A 242 -1.35 19.83 26.72
N GLN A 243 -0.17 19.40 27.15
CA GLN A 243 0.91 20.28 27.55
C GLN A 243 1.42 21.10 26.36
N GLN A 244 1.65 20.45 25.20
CA GLN A 244 2.10 21.13 23.97
C GLN A 244 1.08 22.18 23.47
N ALA A 245 -0.21 21.87 23.51
CA ALA A 245 -1.25 22.81 23.15
C ALA A 245 -1.20 24.10 24.00
N THR A 246 -0.78 23.99 25.28
CA THR A 246 -0.63 25.14 26.17
C THR A 246 0.69 25.90 25.93
N LEU A 247 1.80 25.17 25.74
CA LEU A 247 3.13 25.78 25.57
C LEU A 247 3.29 26.47 24.21
N HIS A 248 2.66 25.96 23.18
CA HIS A 248 2.77 26.42 21.80
C HIS A 248 1.44 26.98 21.27
N ALA A 249 0.68 27.66 22.16
CA ALA A 249 -0.58 28.30 21.79
C ALA A 249 -0.37 29.28 20.60
N GLY A 250 -1.14 29.11 19.53
CA GLY A 250 -1.06 29.92 18.31
C GLY A 250 -0.13 29.39 17.22
N THR A 251 0.73 28.41 17.50
CA THR A 251 1.59 27.74 16.50
C THR A 251 1.27 26.27 16.30
N SER A 252 0.69 25.63 17.32
CA SER A 252 0.20 24.25 17.27
C SER A 252 -1.32 24.22 17.32
N ASP A 253 -1.94 23.20 16.74
CA ASP A 253 -3.39 23.00 16.85
C ASP A 253 -3.75 22.68 18.31
N PRO A 254 -4.63 23.48 18.96
CA PRO A 254 -5.02 23.26 20.36
C PRO A 254 -5.77 21.93 20.59
N ASP A 255 -6.35 21.33 19.53
CA ASP A 255 -7.01 20.03 19.57
C ASP A 255 -6.08 18.87 19.16
N GLN A 256 -4.82 19.13 18.89
CA GLN A 256 -3.86 18.10 18.45
C GLN A 256 -3.72 17.00 19.51
N ARG A 257 -3.81 15.77 19.05
CA ARG A 257 -3.59 14.57 19.84
C ARG A 257 -2.65 13.62 19.12
N LEU A 258 -1.62 13.16 19.80
CA LEU A 258 -0.74 12.12 19.29
C LEU A 258 -1.32 10.73 19.62
N HIS A 259 -1.44 9.90 18.59
CA HIS A 259 -1.96 8.54 18.70
C HIS A 259 -0.82 7.53 18.54
N LEU A 260 -0.74 6.59 19.47
CA LEU A 260 0.22 5.48 19.40
C LEU A 260 -0.47 4.22 18.87
N VAL A 261 -0.09 3.80 17.69
CA VAL A 261 -0.60 2.59 17.05
C VAL A 261 0.54 1.58 16.92
N PRO A 262 0.33 0.28 17.22
CA PRO A 262 1.36 -0.73 16.95
C PRO A 262 1.90 -0.60 15.52
N PHE A 263 3.22 -0.58 15.36
CA PHE A 263 3.86 -0.30 14.07
C PHE A 263 3.39 -1.25 12.97
N HIS A 264 3.25 -2.53 13.29
CA HIS A 264 2.72 -3.54 12.37
C HIS A 264 1.27 -3.22 11.95
N GLU A 265 0.42 -2.78 12.88
CA GLU A 265 -0.97 -2.44 12.59
C GLU A 265 -1.09 -1.20 11.68
N ASN A 266 -0.21 -0.20 11.90
CA ASN A 266 -0.15 0.98 11.03
C ASN A 266 0.23 0.59 9.59
N LEU A 267 1.17 -0.35 9.41
CA LEU A 267 1.58 -0.82 8.08
C LEU A 267 0.50 -1.62 7.34
N VAL A 268 -0.26 -2.46 8.06
CA VAL A 268 -1.14 -3.45 7.43
C VAL A 268 -2.63 -3.22 7.66
N GLY A 269 -2.99 -2.28 8.54
CA GLY A 269 -4.37 -2.07 8.98
C GLY A 269 -5.36 -1.79 7.84
N SER A 270 -4.95 -1.02 6.84
CA SER A 270 -5.77 -0.70 5.67
C SER A 270 -6.00 -1.89 4.72
N VAL A 271 -5.05 -2.83 4.66
CA VAL A 271 -5.08 -3.97 3.73
C VAL A 271 -5.73 -5.21 4.36
N ARG A 272 -5.69 -5.31 5.69
CA ARG A 272 -6.19 -6.45 6.48
C ARG A 272 -7.64 -6.83 6.17
N PRO A 273 -8.63 -5.91 6.17
CA PRO A 273 -10.03 -6.28 5.91
C PRO A 273 -10.21 -6.88 4.51
N MET A 274 -9.52 -6.32 3.51
CA MET A 274 -9.61 -6.79 2.14
C MET A 274 -8.96 -8.16 1.94
N LEU A 275 -7.79 -8.41 2.55
CA LEU A 275 -7.14 -9.74 2.51
C LEU A 275 -7.99 -10.80 3.20
N LEU A 276 -8.63 -10.47 4.33
CA LEU A 276 -9.53 -11.39 5.03
C LEU A 276 -10.78 -11.69 4.19
N LEU A 277 -11.39 -10.70 3.56
CA LEU A 277 -12.53 -10.87 2.66
C LEU A 277 -12.19 -11.78 1.46
N LEU A 278 -11.07 -11.53 0.80
CA LEU A 278 -10.61 -12.36 -0.31
C LEU A 278 -10.30 -13.79 0.13
N SER A 279 -9.69 -13.95 1.32
CA SER A 279 -9.40 -15.28 1.87
C SER A 279 -10.68 -16.03 2.22
N ALA A 280 -11.70 -15.38 2.76
CA ALA A 280 -13.01 -15.97 3.00
C ALA A 280 -13.70 -16.41 1.69
N ALA A 281 -13.68 -15.57 0.65
CA ALA A 281 -14.23 -15.91 -0.65
C ALA A 281 -13.50 -17.11 -1.29
N ALA A 282 -12.18 -17.17 -1.17
CA ALA A 282 -11.38 -18.30 -1.64
C ALA A 282 -11.69 -19.58 -0.87
N LEU A 283 -11.87 -19.50 0.46
CA LEU A 283 -12.27 -20.63 1.27
C LEU A 283 -13.65 -21.15 0.87
N PHE A 284 -14.62 -20.27 0.62
CA PHE A 284 -15.92 -20.67 0.11
C PHE A 284 -15.84 -21.36 -1.25
N THR A 285 -14.99 -20.86 -2.15
CA THR A 285 -14.74 -21.53 -3.44
C THR A 285 -14.13 -22.92 -3.26
N LEU A 286 -13.24 -23.10 -2.28
CA LEU A 286 -12.69 -24.42 -1.95
C LEU A 286 -13.76 -25.35 -1.40
N VAL A 287 -14.62 -24.90 -0.49
CA VAL A 287 -15.74 -25.69 0.05
C VAL A 287 -16.66 -26.15 -1.08
N LEU A 288 -16.96 -25.25 -2.02
CA LEU A 288 -17.75 -25.58 -3.22
C LEU A 288 -17.05 -26.64 -4.09
N ALA A 289 -15.75 -26.50 -4.33
CA ALA A 289 -14.98 -27.49 -5.08
C ALA A 289 -14.96 -28.86 -4.37
N CYS A 290 -14.77 -28.88 -3.06
CA CYS A 290 -14.83 -30.11 -2.25
C CYS A 290 -16.19 -30.77 -2.34
N ALA A 291 -17.27 -30.02 -2.22
CA ALA A 291 -18.63 -30.53 -2.32
C ALA A 291 -18.93 -31.11 -3.72
N ASN A 292 -18.46 -30.45 -4.78
CA ASN A 292 -18.59 -30.95 -6.16
C ASN A 292 -17.83 -32.28 -6.36
N VAL A 293 -16.58 -32.35 -5.87
CA VAL A 293 -15.78 -33.57 -5.98
C VAL A 293 -16.36 -34.70 -5.11
N ALA A 294 -16.85 -34.38 -3.90
CA ALA A 294 -17.55 -35.34 -3.05
C ALA A 294 -18.80 -35.90 -3.73
N ALA A 295 -19.59 -35.08 -4.40
CA ALA A 295 -20.75 -35.52 -5.19
C ALA A 295 -20.34 -36.43 -6.34
N LEU A 296 -19.23 -36.15 -7.04
CA LEU A 296 -18.70 -36.99 -8.11
C LEU A 296 -18.23 -38.38 -7.56
N LEU A 297 -17.52 -38.38 -6.43
CA LEU A 297 -17.08 -39.62 -5.79
C LEU A 297 -18.25 -40.44 -5.25
N LEU A 298 -19.27 -39.79 -4.70
CA LEU A 298 -20.52 -40.44 -4.29
C LEU A 298 -21.26 -41.10 -5.48
N ALA A 299 -21.39 -40.40 -6.59
CA ALA A 299 -21.98 -40.95 -7.82
C ALA A 299 -21.19 -42.18 -8.34
N ARG A 300 -19.85 -42.15 -8.25
CA ARG A 300 -19.00 -43.33 -8.55
C ARG A 300 -19.24 -44.47 -7.60
N ALA A 301 -19.31 -44.22 -6.30
CA ALA A 301 -19.58 -45.23 -5.28
C ALA A 301 -20.91 -45.94 -5.52
N LEU A 302 -21.95 -45.17 -5.89
CA LEU A 302 -23.26 -45.68 -6.24
C LEU A 302 -23.24 -46.58 -7.50
N ARG A 303 -22.49 -46.20 -8.53
CA ARG A 303 -22.29 -47.07 -9.73
C ARG A 303 -21.57 -48.36 -9.42
N ARG A 304 -20.70 -48.38 -8.41
CA ARG A 304 -19.90 -49.55 -7.99
C ARG A 304 -20.53 -50.33 -6.82
N ARG A 305 -21.82 -50.03 -6.48
CA ARG A 305 -22.50 -50.62 -5.31
C ARG A 305 -22.42 -52.16 -5.25
N HIS A 306 -22.53 -52.86 -6.39
CA HIS A 306 -22.44 -54.31 -6.44
C HIS A 306 -21.04 -54.84 -6.08
N ALA A 307 -19.97 -54.20 -6.59
CA ALA A 307 -18.60 -54.58 -6.23
C ALA A 307 -18.28 -54.27 -4.77
N LEU A 308 -18.83 -53.20 -4.20
CA LEU A 308 -18.72 -52.89 -2.77
C LEU A 308 -19.50 -53.89 -1.90
N ALA A 309 -20.70 -54.28 -2.33
CA ALA A 309 -21.53 -55.29 -1.64
C ALA A 309 -20.83 -56.64 -1.56
N ILE A 310 -20.20 -57.12 -2.64
CA ILE A 310 -19.41 -58.35 -2.66
C ILE A 310 -18.25 -58.27 -1.67
N ARG A 311 -17.55 -57.13 -1.58
CA ARG A 311 -16.45 -56.95 -0.61
C ARG A 311 -16.92 -56.98 0.84
N VAL A 312 -18.07 -56.39 1.14
CA VAL A 312 -18.70 -56.45 2.47
C VAL A 312 -19.09 -57.88 2.81
N ALA A 313 -19.69 -58.62 1.86
CA ALA A 313 -20.02 -60.02 2.03
C ALA A 313 -18.78 -60.92 2.27
N LEU A 314 -17.62 -60.57 1.72
CA LEU A 314 -16.33 -61.20 1.96
C LEU A 314 -15.63 -60.72 3.24
N GLY A 315 -16.29 -59.92 4.12
CA GLY A 315 -15.79 -59.52 5.43
C GLY A 315 -15.00 -58.19 5.46
N ALA A 316 -15.07 -57.34 4.43
CA ALA A 316 -14.39 -56.04 4.45
C ALA A 316 -14.95 -55.13 5.56
N SER A 317 -14.07 -54.67 6.47
CA SER A 317 -14.43 -53.77 7.55
C SER A 317 -14.78 -52.33 7.06
N ARG A 318 -15.55 -51.56 7.86
CA ARG A 318 -15.89 -50.17 7.57
C ARG A 318 -14.64 -49.31 7.39
N LEU A 319 -13.59 -49.56 8.15
CA LEU A 319 -12.31 -48.85 8.06
C LEU A 319 -11.59 -49.12 6.74
N GLN A 320 -11.64 -50.38 6.24
CA GLN A 320 -11.05 -50.72 4.95
C GLN A 320 -11.73 -49.99 3.78
N LEU A 321 -13.06 -49.88 3.83
CA LEU A 321 -13.82 -49.14 2.82
C LEU A 321 -13.59 -47.63 2.90
N PHE A 322 -13.51 -47.05 4.11
CA PHE A 322 -13.14 -45.64 4.30
C PHE A 322 -11.73 -45.39 3.78
N ARG A 323 -10.76 -46.23 4.14
CA ARG A 323 -9.38 -46.09 3.68
C ARG A 323 -9.28 -46.08 2.14
N MET A 324 -10.09 -46.85 1.45
CA MET A 324 -10.09 -46.85 -0.02
C MET A 324 -10.61 -45.54 -0.61
N THR A 325 -11.72 -44.99 -0.12
CA THR A 325 -12.25 -43.69 -0.56
C THR A 325 -11.33 -42.52 -0.15
N PHE A 326 -10.72 -42.64 1.03
CA PHE A 326 -9.73 -41.66 1.51
C PHE A 326 -8.49 -41.63 0.61
N LEU A 327 -7.96 -42.79 0.19
CA LEU A 327 -6.81 -42.85 -0.72
C LEU A 327 -7.14 -42.32 -2.12
N GLU A 328 -8.35 -42.58 -2.65
CA GLU A 328 -8.79 -41.98 -3.91
C GLU A 328 -8.87 -40.45 -3.77
N GLY A 329 -9.45 -39.91 -2.69
CA GLY A 329 -9.50 -38.49 -2.36
C GLY A 329 -8.12 -37.88 -2.17
N LEU A 330 -7.21 -38.60 -1.49
CA LEU A 330 -5.83 -38.14 -1.25
C LEU A 330 -5.04 -37.99 -2.56
N VAL A 331 -5.15 -38.93 -3.48
CA VAL A 331 -4.49 -38.80 -4.79
C VAL A 331 -5.01 -37.60 -5.56
N LEU A 332 -6.34 -37.38 -5.57
CA LEU A 332 -6.93 -36.22 -6.22
C LEU A 332 -6.48 -34.91 -5.57
N ALA A 333 -6.47 -34.86 -4.24
CA ALA A 333 -6.05 -33.66 -3.49
C ALA A 333 -4.55 -33.35 -3.66
N VAL A 334 -3.68 -34.37 -3.66
CA VAL A 334 -2.23 -34.21 -3.88
C VAL A 334 -1.95 -33.73 -5.30
N LEU A 335 -2.59 -34.32 -6.31
CA LEU A 335 -2.44 -33.85 -7.69
C LEU A 335 -3.02 -32.44 -7.88
N GLY A 336 -4.17 -32.16 -7.25
CA GLY A 336 -4.76 -30.83 -7.20
C GLY A 336 -3.84 -29.82 -6.49
N ALA A 337 -3.24 -30.20 -5.36
CA ALA A 337 -2.31 -29.33 -4.64
C ALA A 337 -1.02 -29.04 -5.44
N ALA A 338 -0.49 -30.02 -6.15
CA ALA A 338 0.65 -29.86 -7.04
C ALA A 338 0.33 -28.89 -8.19
N LEU A 339 -0.82 -29.04 -8.84
CA LEU A 339 -1.32 -28.12 -9.85
C LEU A 339 -1.55 -26.72 -9.26
N GLY A 340 -2.19 -26.63 -8.09
CA GLY A 340 -2.45 -25.38 -7.36
C GLY A 340 -1.16 -24.67 -6.96
N ALA A 341 -0.14 -25.39 -6.49
CA ALA A 341 1.17 -24.81 -6.19
C ALA A 341 1.86 -24.27 -7.45
N GLY A 342 1.67 -24.91 -8.60
CA GLY A 342 2.09 -24.35 -9.89
C GLY A 342 1.37 -23.05 -10.24
N LEU A 343 0.04 -23.04 -10.13
CA LEU A 343 -0.81 -21.89 -10.43
C LEU A 343 -0.59 -20.72 -9.45
N SER A 344 -0.30 -21.01 -8.17
CA SER A 344 -0.04 -19.96 -7.17
C SER A 344 1.15 -19.08 -7.53
N ARG A 345 2.08 -19.52 -8.40
CA ARG A 345 3.19 -18.71 -8.93
C ARG A 345 2.74 -17.59 -9.86
N LEU A 346 1.52 -17.66 -10.37
CA LEU A 346 0.92 -16.58 -11.19
C LEU A 346 0.27 -15.49 -10.33
N MET A 347 0.07 -15.72 -9.02
CA MET A 347 -0.56 -14.75 -8.12
C MET A 347 0.31 -13.55 -7.75
N PRO A 348 1.64 -13.66 -7.52
CA PRO A 348 2.46 -12.52 -7.14
C PRO A 348 2.36 -11.31 -8.06
N PRO A 349 2.44 -11.41 -9.40
CA PRO A 349 2.27 -10.24 -10.26
C PRO A 349 0.90 -9.57 -10.13
N VAL A 350 -0.17 -10.35 -9.91
CA VAL A 350 -1.52 -9.80 -9.70
C VAL A 350 -1.60 -9.07 -8.35
N LEU A 351 -1.09 -9.68 -7.29
CA LEU A 351 -1.09 -9.07 -5.96
C LEU A 351 -0.23 -7.79 -5.91
N LEU A 352 0.93 -7.79 -6.56
CA LEU A 352 1.81 -6.62 -6.66
C LEU A 352 1.18 -5.49 -7.48
N SER A 353 0.36 -5.80 -8.50
CA SER A 353 -0.36 -4.76 -9.25
C SER A 353 -1.50 -4.12 -8.44
N LEU A 354 -2.09 -4.86 -7.50
CA LEU A 354 -3.14 -4.36 -6.61
C LEU A 354 -2.58 -3.57 -5.42
N TRP A 355 -1.41 -3.97 -4.90
CA TRP A 355 -0.77 -3.36 -3.73
C TRP A 355 0.73 -3.14 -3.93
N PRO A 356 1.12 -2.26 -4.85
CA PRO A 356 2.53 -2.06 -5.19
C PRO A 356 3.35 -1.45 -4.05
N GLN A 357 2.71 -0.73 -3.12
CA GLN A 357 3.40 -0.07 -2.00
C GLN A 357 3.57 -0.94 -0.75
N GLN A 358 2.74 -2.00 -0.60
CA GLN A 358 2.71 -2.84 0.60
C GLN A 358 3.35 -4.21 0.40
N LEU A 359 3.49 -4.67 -0.85
CA LEU A 359 4.00 -6.00 -1.17
C LEU A 359 5.27 -5.92 -2.01
N THR A 360 6.25 -6.73 -1.65
CA THR A 360 7.45 -6.95 -2.48
C THR A 360 7.49 -8.40 -2.97
N ARG A 361 8.18 -8.63 -4.10
CA ARG A 361 8.34 -10.00 -4.64
C ARG A 361 9.01 -10.94 -3.64
N GLU A 362 9.87 -10.43 -2.78
CA GLU A 362 10.58 -11.22 -1.78
C GLU A 362 9.66 -11.68 -0.64
N MET A 363 8.67 -10.87 -0.28
CA MET A 363 7.67 -11.22 0.73
C MET A 363 6.78 -12.38 0.27
N LEU A 364 6.50 -12.49 -1.02
CA LEU A 364 5.64 -13.50 -1.63
C LEU A 364 6.38 -14.81 -2.00
N ARG A 365 7.64 -14.98 -1.60
CA ARG A 365 8.37 -16.25 -1.79
C ARG A 365 7.72 -17.38 -0.98
N PRO A 366 7.62 -18.59 -1.53
CA PRO A 366 7.11 -19.73 -0.80
C PRO A 366 7.91 -19.98 0.49
N SER A 367 7.23 -19.91 1.63
CA SER A 367 7.78 -20.21 2.94
C SER A 367 7.35 -21.61 3.42
N ALA A 368 8.03 -22.15 4.42
CA ALA A 368 7.64 -23.42 5.05
C ALA A 368 6.20 -23.35 5.60
N ALA A 369 5.78 -22.18 6.10
CA ALA A 369 4.41 -21.96 6.58
C ALA A 369 3.38 -22.08 5.45
N VAL A 370 3.65 -21.54 4.26
CA VAL A 370 2.78 -21.66 3.09
C VAL A 370 2.70 -23.09 2.61
N LEU A 371 3.82 -23.83 2.59
CA LEU A 371 3.83 -25.26 2.24
C LEU A 371 3.05 -26.09 3.27
N GLY A 372 3.25 -25.83 4.56
CA GLY A 372 2.50 -26.48 5.65
C GLY A 372 0.99 -26.22 5.55
N PHE A 373 0.59 -24.98 5.28
CA PHE A 373 -0.80 -24.62 5.05
C PHE A 373 -1.39 -25.36 3.85
N THR A 374 -0.66 -25.41 2.71
CA THR A 374 -1.12 -26.14 1.52
C THR A 374 -1.30 -27.62 1.80
N ALA A 375 -0.39 -28.23 2.54
CA ALA A 375 -0.49 -29.65 2.95
C ALA A 375 -1.68 -29.89 3.88
N LEU A 376 -1.89 -29.03 4.88
CA LEU A 376 -3.06 -29.04 5.77
C LEU A 376 -4.37 -28.88 5.00
N LEU A 377 -4.40 -27.96 4.05
CA LEU A 377 -5.55 -27.70 3.21
C LEU A 377 -5.87 -28.92 2.32
N ALA A 378 -4.86 -29.54 1.73
CA ALA A 378 -5.02 -30.77 0.94
C ALA A 378 -5.52 -31.96 1.79
N LEU A 379 -5.03 -32.10 3.02
CA LEU A 379 -5.50 -33.10 3.95
C LEU A 379 -6.96 -32.85 4.38
N GLY A 380 -7.29 -31.62 4.75
CA GLY A 380 -8.66 -31.21 5.08
C GLY A 380 -9.63 -31.44 3.91
N THR A 381 -9.21 -31.09 2.70
CA THR A 381 -9.93 -31.38 1.45
C THR A 381 -10.16 -32.88 1.26
N THR A 382 -9.13 -33.69 1.47
CA THR A 382 -9.23 -35.15 1.39
C THR A 382 -10.27 -35.71 2.37
N LEU A 383 -10.23 -35.26 3.63
CA LEU A 383 -11.20 -35.62 4.65
C LEU A 383 -12.62 -35.21 4.27
N ALA A 384 -12.82 -33.96 3.87
CA ALA A 384 -14.13 -33.43 3.48
C ALA A 384 -14.75 -34.23 2.31
N ILE A 385 -13.95 -34.53 1.28
CA ILE A 385 -14.39 -35.28 0.11
C ILE A 385 -14.72 -36.73 0.48
N SER A 386 -14.02 -37.32 1.45
CA SER A 386 -14.16 -38.75 1.83
C SER A 386 -15.32 -39.02 2.77
N VAL A 387 -15.81 -38.01 3.50
CA VAL A 387 -16.92 -38.15 4.47
C VAL A 387 -18.24 -38.48 3.77
N GLY A 388 -18.57 -37.80 2.67
CA GLY A 388 -19.82 -38.01 1.94
C GLY A 388 -20.04 -39.46 1.50
N PRO A 389 -19.11 -40.09 0.76
CA PRO A 389 -19.19 -41.49 0.39
C PRO A 389 -19.17 -42.45 1.58
N ALA A 390 -18.53 -42.08 2.70
CA ALA A 390 -18.50 -42.89 3.91
C ALA A 390 -19.84 -42.96 4.64
N LEU A 391 -20.59 -41.87 4.66
CA LEU A 391 -21.93 -41.80 5.28
C LEU A 391 -23.03 -42.44 4.44
N ALA A 392 -22.85 -42.59 3.13
CA ALA A 392 -23.85 -43.12 2.19
C ALA A 392 -23.92 -44.64 2.12
N ARG A 393 -23.34 -45.37 3.08
CA ARG A 393 -23.21 -46.87 3.04
C ARG A 393 -24.48 -47.56 3.53
N PRO A 394 -24.80 -48.75 2.94
CA PRO A 394 -25.89 -49.58 3.47
C PRO A 394 -25.57 -50.06 4.88
N ALA A 395 -26.55 -50.00 5.78
CA ALA A 395 -26.46 -50.62 7.12
C ALA A 395 -26.28 -52.16 7.00
N ASP A 396 -25.52 -52.68 7.95
CA ASP A 396 -25.25 -54.14 8.01
C ASP A 396 -26.60 -54.92 8.00
N GLY A 397 -26.76 -55.86 7.08
CA GLY A 397 -27.92 -56.73 6.95
C GLY A 397 -29.00 -56.35 5.92
N ALA A 398 -28.96 -55.16 5.32
CA ALA A 398 -29.96 -54.72 4.32
C ALA A 398 -29.76 -55.30 2.91
N ILE A 399 -28.65 -56.05 2.69
CA ILE A 399 -28.31 -56.62 1.38
C ILE A 399 -29.23 -57.81 1.00
N LEU A 400 -29.81 -58.49 1.99
CA LEU A 400 -30.69 -59.66 1.81
C LEU A 400 -32.18 -59.31 1.71
N ARG A 401 -32.59 -58.06 2.02
CA ARG A 401 -33.98 -57.59 1.88
C ARG A 401 -34.07 -56.44 0.88
N ALA A 402 -33.81 -56.75 -0.38
CA ALA A 402 -33.59 -55.79 -1.44
C ALA A 402 -34.79 -54.88 -1.78
N GLN A 403 -36.01 -55.14 -1.28
CA GLN A 403 -37.20 -54.36 -1.58
C GLN A 403 -37.55 -53.30 -0.51
N ASP A 404 -37.31 -53.54 0.77
CA ASP A 404 -37.69 -52.61 1.85
C ASP A 404 -36.56 -51.66 2.26
N ALA A 405 -35.31 -52.03 2.03
CA ALA A 405 -34.15 -51.20 2.34
C ALA A 405 -33.95 -50.00 1.37
N ALA A 406 -34.53 -50.07 0.16
CA ALA A 406 -34.52 -48.99 -0.81
C ALA A 406 -35.31 -47.76 -0.29
N ALA A 407 -36.33 -47.95 0.55
CA ALA A 407 -37.18 -46.87 1.06
C ALA A 407 -36.60 -46.17 2.29
N ALA A 408 -35.91 -46.86 3.20
CA ALA A 408 -35.42 -46.27 4.46
C ALA A 408 -33.99 -45.69 4.37
N GLY A 409 -33.07 -46.38 3.66
CA GLY A 409 -31.72 -45.86 3.38
C GLY A 409 -31.71 -44.71 2.35
N GLY A 410 -32.69 -44.71 1.43
CA GLY A 410 -32.86 -43.70 0.40
C GLY A 410 -33.21 -42.31 0.94
N ARG A 411 -33.97 -42.21 2.01
CA ARG A 411 -34.38 -40.89 2.60
C ARG A 411 -33.21 -40.13 3.22
N ARG A 412 -32.36 -40.77 4.03
CA ARG A 412 -31.19 -40.11 4.64
C ARG A 412 -30.13 -39.75 3.60
N ALA A 413 -29.84 -40.59 2.63
CA ALA A 413 -28.93 -40.32 1.55
C ALA A 413 -29.47 -39.23 0.60
N ARG A 414 -30.79 -39.22 0.37
CA ARG A 414 -31.48 -38.17 -0.39
C ARG A 414 -31.44 -36.83 0.33
N GLY A 415 -31.76 -36.79 1.63
CA GLY A 415 -31.68 -35.57 2.46
C GLY A 415 -30.25 -35.00 2.54
N ALA A 416 -29.23 -35.82 2.70
CA ALA A 416 -27.84 -35.36 2.68
C ALA A 416 -27.43 -34.78 1.31
N ARG A 417 -27.90 -35.39 0.22
CA ARG A 417 -27.66 -34.87 -1.13
C ARG A 417 -28.42 -33.56 -1.40
N GLU A 418 -29.67 -33.47 -0.97
CA GLU A 418 -30.49 -32.25 -1.08
C GLU A 418 -29.89 -31.13 -0.26
N LEU A 419 -29.40 -31.39 0.94
CA LEU A 419 -28.69 -30.40 1.78
C LEU A 419 -27.37 -29.94 1.13
N LEU A 420 -26.59 -30.88 0.58
CA LEU A 420 -25.37 -30.57 -0.15
C LEU A 420 -25.65 -29.70 -1.39
N VAL A 421 -26.62 -30.07 -2.20
CA VAL A 421 -27.00 -29.31 -3.41
C VAL A 421 -27.60 -27.96 -3.05
N GLY A 422 -28.49 -27.91 -2.05
CA GLY A 422 -29.04 -26.65 -1.54
C GLY A 422 -27.96 -25.72 -0.98
N GLY A 423 -27.03 -26.26 -0.20
CA GLY A 423 -25.88 -25.51 0.30
C GLY A 423 -24.96 -24.99 -0.80
N GLN A 424 -24.72 -25.82 -1.85
CA GLN A 424 -23.94 -25.40 -3.02
C GLN A 424 -24.62 -24.25 -3.78
N ILE A 425 -25.93 -24.35 -4.01
CA ILE A 425 -26.71 -23.29 -4.67
C ILE A 425 -26.68 -22.01 -3.87
N ALA A 426 -26.93 -22.10 -2.54
CA ALA A 426 -26.90 -20.95 -1.65
C ALA A 426 -25.51 -20.27 -1.65
N LEU A 427 -24.44 -21.06 -1.51
CA LEU A 427 -23.07 -20.54 -1.52
C LEU A 427 -22.69 -19.93 -2.86
N THR A 428 -23.07 -20.57 -3.96
CA THR A 428 -22.85 -20.06 -5.32
C THR A 428 -23.59 -18.73 -5.52
N LEU A 429 -24.84 -18.63 -5.04
CA LEU A 429 -25.63 -17.40 -5.12
C LEU A 429 -24.96 -16.25 -4.33
N VAL A 430 -24.47 -16.51 -3.13
CA VAL A 430 -23.75 -15.53 -2.30
C VAL A 430 -22.48 -15.07 -3.01
N LEU A 431 -21.66 -16.00 -3.53
CA LEU A 431 -20.44 -15.65 -4.26
C LEU A 431 -20.73 -14.87 -5.53
N LEU A 432 -21.73 -15.28 -6.31
CA LEU A 432 -22.10 -14.62 -7.56
C LEU A 432 -22.66 -13.21 -7.31
N SER A 433 -23.53 -13.06 -6.28
CA SER A 433 -24.05 -11.76 -5.87
C SER A 433 -22.94 -10.82 -5.40
N SER A 434 -21.99 -11.32 -4.58
CA SER A 434 -20.84 -10.56 -4.11
C SER A 434 -19.93 -10.15 -5.27
N ALA A 435 -19.64 -11.07 -6.20
CA ALA A 435 -18.86 -10.76 -7.39
C ALA A 435 -19.57 -9.74 -8.28
N GLY A 436 -20.89 -9.87 -8.46
CA GLY A 436 -21.70 -8.91 -9.21
C GLY A 436 -21.68 -7.50 -8.61
N LEU A 437 -21.76 -7.40 -7.29
CA LEU A 437 -21.63 -6.13 -6.57
C LEU A 437 -20.24 -5.50 -6.74
N LEU A 438 -19.18 -6.30 -6.65
CA LEU A 438 -17.80 -5.83 -6.87
C LEU A 438 -17.60 -5.33 -8.31
N VAL A 439 -18.06 -6.08 -9.30
CA VAL A 439 -18.01 -5.67 -10.71
C VAL A 439 -18.81 -4.38 -10.92
N ARG A 440 -20.01 -4.29 -10.36
CA ARG A 440 -20.83 -3.08 -10.43
C ARG A 440 -20.13 -1.88 -9.80
N SER A 441 -19.53 -2.07 -8.60
CA SER A 441 -18.76 -1.03 -7.93
C SER A 441 -17.57 -0.57 -8.77
N LEU A 442 -16.82 -1.50 -9.36
CA LEU A 442 -15.71 -1.18 -10.25
C LEU A 442 -16.15 -0.42 -11.50
N VAL A 443 -17.24 -0.87 -12.14
CA VAL A 443 -17.82 -0.18 -13.29
C VAL A 443 -18.28 1.24 -12.93
N GLN A 444 -18.95 1.39 -11.79
CA GLN A 444 -19.35 2.72 -11.29
C GLN A 444 -18.12 3.61 -11.05
N LEU A 445 -17.05 3.07 -10.46
CA LEU A 445 -15.81 3.81 -10.21
C LEU A 445 -15.15 4.26 -11.53
N HIS A 446 -15.18 3.43 -12.57
CA HIS A 446 -14.70 3.79 -13.91
C HIS A 446 -15.53 4.90 -14.59
N HIS A 447 -16.80 5.03 -14.25
CA HIS A 447 -17.67 6.08 -14.78
C HIS A 447 -17.64 7.38 -13.95
N VAL A 448 -16.94 7.39 -12.81
CA VAL A 448 -16.78 8.61 -12.02
C VAL A 448 -15.90 9.59 -12.79
N ALA A 449 -16.45 10.75 -13.08
CA ALA A 449 -15.67 11.83 -13.68
C ALA A 449 -14.63 12.32 -12.69
N PRO A 450 -13.33 12.26 -13.01
CA PRO A 450 -12.27 12.71 -12.10
C PRO A 450 -12.22 14.24 -11.98
N GLY A 451 -12.94 14.98 -12.84
CA GLY A 451 -12.92 16.44 -12.93
C GLY A 451 -11.81 16.98 -13.85
N PHE A 452 -11.00 16.11 -14.44
CA PHE A 452 -9.97 16.42 -15.43
C PHE A 452 -9.93 15.35 -16.53
N ASP A 453 -9.26 15.62 -17.64
CA ASP A 453 -9.08 14.67 -18.73
C ASP A 453 -7.68 14.04 -18.68
N PRO A 454 -7.54 12.74 -18.36
CA PRO A 454 -6.25 12.07 -18.33
C PRO A 454 -5.76 11.61 -19.73
N ALA A 455 -6.59 11.67 -20.77
CA ALA A 455 -6.24 11.15 -22.09
C ALA A 455 -5.11 11.96 -22.72
N GLY A 456 -4.08 11.28 -23.24
CA GLY A 456 -2.92 11.92 -23.87
C GLY A 456 -2.01 12.69 -22.91
N VAL A 457 -2.11 12.46 -21.61
CA VAL A 457 -1.28 13.10 -20.58
C VAL A 457 -0.17 12.14 -20.12
N VAL A 458 1.04 12.65 -20.05
CA VAL A 458 2.17 12.01 -19.35
C VAL A 458 2.64 12.89 -18.21
N THR A 459 3.16 12.27 -17.18
CA THR A 459 3.66 12.99 -16.00
C THR A 459 5.06 12.50 -15.63
N GLY A 460 5.87 13.40 -15.08
CA GLY A 460 7.20 13.07 -14.58
C GLY A 460 7.52 13.89 -13.33
N SER A 461 8.13 13.26 -12.33
CA SER A 461 8.58 13.96 -11.12
C SER A 461 10.02 14.41 -11.27
N LEU A 462 10.26 15.68 -11.00
CA LEU A 462 11.57 16.32 -11.02
C LEU A 462 11.96 16.74 -9.61
N TRP A 463 13.17 16.43 -9.24
CA TRP A 463 13.78 16.90 -7.99
C TRP A 463 15.00 17.75 -8.33
N LEU A 464 14.94 19.01 -7.92
CA LEU A 464 16.04 19.96 -8.09
C LEU A 464 16.94 19.95 -6.85
N PRO A 465 18.22 19.51 -6.97
CA PRO A 465 19.13 19.54 -5.84
C PRO A 465 19.46 20.98 -5.47
N GLN A 466 19.45 21.28 -4.16
CA GLN A 466 19.70 22.65 -3.69
C GLN A 466 21.13 23.16 -3.99
N THR A 467 22.07 22.25 -4.18
CA THR A 467 23.43 22.61 -4.58
C THR A 467 23.47 23.33 -5.93
N GLY A 468 22.61 22.92 -6.90
CA GLY A 468 22.47 23.57 -8.20
C GLY A 468 21.38 24.64 -8.24
N TYR A 469 20.34 24.47 -7.44
CA TYR A 469 19.12 25.31 -7.45
C TYR A 469 18.75 25.83 -6.06
N PRO A 470 19.62 26.67 -5.45
CA PRO A 470 19.48 27.09 -4.05
C PRO A 470 18.32 28.04 -3.79
N ASP A 471 17.83 28.74 -4.81
CA ASP A 471 16.82 29.78 -4.68
C ASP A 471 15.67 29.64 -5.68
N VAL A 472 14.56 30.32 -5.39
CA VAL A 472 13.34 30.32 -6.21
C VAL A 472 13.62 30.83 -7.65
N GLN A 473 14.55 31.77 -7.82
CA GLN A 473 14.81 32.36 -9.14
C GLN A 473 15.46 31.34 -10.07
N ARG A 474 16.45 30.59 -9.58
CA ARG A 474 17.10 29.52 -10.35
C ARG A 474 16.14 28.37 -10.66
N GLN A 475 15.31 27.99 -9.68
CA GLN A 475 14.26 26.98 -9.89
C GLN A 475 13.28 27.41 -10.97
N ARG A 476 12.78 28.64 -10.92
CA ARG A 476 11.89 29.20 -11.94
C ARG A 476 12.54 29.27 -13.32
N ALA A 477 13.80 29.73 -13.40
CA ALA A 477 14.52 29.78 -14.67
C ALA A 477 14.63 28.40 -15.31
N PHE A 478 14.90 27.37 -14.51
CA PHE A 478 14.92 25.97 -14.98
C PHE A 478 13.55 25.53 -15.49
N PHE A 479 12.48 25.71 -14.71
CA PHE A 479 11.13 25.30 -15.11
C PHE A 479 10.65 26.01 -16.37
N ARG A 480 10.97 27.30 -16.52
CA ARG A 480 10.66 28.06 -17.74
C ARG A 480 11.41 27.52 -18.95
N ARG A 481 12.70 27.17 -18.82
CA ARG A 481 13.46 26.54 -19.91
C ARG A 481 12.85 25.19 -20.32
N VAL A 482 12.45 24.35 -19.36
CA VAL A 482 11.80 23.08 -19.66
C VAL A 482 10.48 23.28 -20.39
N LEU A 483 9.62 24.22 -19.92
CA LEU A 483 8.34 24.52 -20.59
C LEU A 483 8.55 25.09 -21.99
N ALA A 484 9.53 25.96 -22.19
CA ALA A 484 9.88 26.49 -23.50
C ALA A 484 10.34 25.36 -24.45
N ALA A 485 11.24 24.49 -23.99
CA ALA A 485 11.71 23.35 -24.77
C ALA A 485 10.59 22.33 -25.10
N LEU A 486 9.60 22.18 -24.22
CA LEU A 486 8.42 21.36 -24.49
C LEU A 486 7.49 22.03 -25.50
N GLY A 487 7.33 23.36 -25.44
CA GLY A 487 6.51 24.13 -26.38
C GLY A 487 7.03 24.13 -27.82
N GLU A 488 8.33 23.90 -28.02
CA GLU A 488 8.94 23.75 -29.35
C GLU A 488 8.72 22.35 -29.98
N ARG A 489 8.19 21.37 -29.21
CA ARG A 489 7.99 20.02 -29.65
C ARG A 489 6.62 19.81 -30.28
N PRO A 490 6.52 19.38 -31.56
CA PRO A 490 5.23 19.22 -32.26
C PRO A 490 4.35 18.12 -31.65
N GLU A 491 4.94 17.16 -30.95
CA GLU A 491 4.22 16.09 -30.25
C GLU A 491 3.55 16.54 -28.95
N VAL A 492 3.94 17.71 -28.38
CA VAL A 492 3.41 18.27 -27.14
C VAL A 492 2.45 19.41 -27.50
N THR A 493 1.21 19.34 -27.03
CA THR A 493 0.21 20.41 -27.23
C THR A 493 0.19 21.39 -26.08
N ASP A 494 0.32 20.89 -24.85
CA ASP A 494 0.30 21.69 -23.62
C ASP A 494 1.25 21.07 -22.60
N ALA A 495 1.89 21.91 -21.80
CA ALA A 495 2.73 21.47 -20.69
C ALA A 495 2.60 22.42 -19.49
N ALA A 496 2.73 21.87 -18.30
CA ALA A 496 2.62 22.60 -17.04
C ALA A 496 3.45 21.96 -15.95
N PHE A 497 3.71 22.69 -14.87
CA PHE A 497 4.23 22.16 -13.63
C PHE A 497 3.20 22.25 -12.51
N ALA A 498 3.25 21.26 -11.61
CA ALA A 498 2.46 21.24 -10.40
C ALA A 498 3.23 20.62 -9.23
N SER A 499 3.00 21.12 -8.02
CA SER A 499 3.60 20.53 -6.80
C SER A 499 3.09 19.11 -6.54
N ARG A 500 1.86 18.81 -6.97
CA ARG A 500 1.21 17.49 -6.84
C ARG A 500 0.40 17.17 -8.08
N ILE A 501 0.25 15.89 -8.37
CA ILE A 501 -0.56 15.38 -9.49
C ILE A 501 -1.80 14.68 -8.94
N PRO A 502 -2.99 14.89 -9.53
CA PRO A 502 -4.19 14.14 -9.16
C PRO A 502 -3.97 12.63 -9.28
N LEU A 503 -4.50 11.87 -8.33
CA LEU A 503 -4.47 10.40 -8.26
C LEU A 503 -3.07 9.77 -8.13
N ALA A 504 -2.00 10.57 -7.99
CA ALA A 504 -0.63 10.06 -7.82
C ALA A 504 -0.25 9.79 -6.35
N GLY A 505 -1.18 9.96 -5.43
CA GLY A 505 -0.96 9.81 -4.00
C GLY A 505 -0.33 11.05 -3.33
N GLY A 506 -0.39 11.07 -2.01
CA GLY A 506 0.05 12.20 -1.19
C GLY A 506 -0.88 13.41 -1.28
N ASN A 507 -0.91 14.17 -0.23
CA ASN A 507 -1.64 15.44 -0.14
C ASN A 507 -0.73 16.49 0.50
N SER A 508 -1.05 17.74 0.29
CA SER A 508 -0.47 18.88 0.98
C SER A 508 -1.63 19.82 1.29
N ASP A 509 -1.86 20.07 2.53
CA ASP A 509 -2.90 20.95 3.05
C ASP A 509 -2.28 22.14 3.78
N ARG A 510 -3.03 23.21 3.85
CA ARG A 510 -2.69 24.42 4.59
C ARG A 510 -3.93 24.89 5.33
N SER A 511 -3.74 25.38 6.53
CA SER A 511 -4.76 26.16 7.21
C SER A 511 -4.88 27.53 6.57
N VAL A 512 -6.09 27.90 6.17
CA VAL A 512 -6.41 29.13 5.44
C VAL A 512 -7.36 29.97 6.28
N VAL A 513 -7.03 31.24 6.46
CA VAL A 513 -7.91 32.24 7.06
C VAL A 513 -8.81 32.81 5.96
N VAL A 514 -10.11 32.75 6.18
CA VAL A 514 -11.13 33.25 5.26
C VAL A 514 -11.89 34.37 5.94
N PRO A 515 -12.24 35.48 5.25
CA PRO A 515 -12.97 36.59 5.83
C PRO A 515 -14.26 36.15 6.56
N ASP A 516 -14.58 36.79 7.69
CA ASP A 516 -15.75 36.57 8.55
C ASP A 516 -15.80 35.19 9.21
N ARG A 517 -14.70 34.49 9.24
CA ARG A 517 -14.55 33.26 10.05
C ARG A 517 -13.54 33.51 11.18
N VAL A 518 -13.90 33.06 12.36
CA VAL A 518 -13.03 33.15 13.54
C VAL A 518 -11.90 32.13 13.45
N ASP A 519 -12.24 30.93 12.94
CA ASP A 519 -11.29 29.82 12.84
C ASP A 519 -10.74 29.69 11.42
N SER A 520 -9.46 29.30 11.32
CA SER A 520 -8.87 28.89 10.06
C SER A 520 -9.53 27.60 9.54
N VAL A 521 -9.50 27.41 8.23
CA VAL A 521 -10.07 26.25 7.55
C VAL A 521 -8.96 25.50 6.80
N ASP A 522 -9.05 24.20 6.72
CA ASP A 522 -8.08 23.40 5.98
C ASP A 522 -8.47 23.30 4.51
N ALA A 523 -7.54 23.64 3.66
CA ALA A 523 -7.66 23.47 2.22
C ALA A 523 -6.43 22.76 1.64
N ASP A 524 -6.65 21.91 0.65
CA ASP A 524 -5.58 21.29 -0.10
C ASP A 524 -4.82 22.36 -0.89
N PHE A 525 -3.49 22.38 -0.71
CA PHE A 525 -2.62 23.41 -1.27
C PHE A 525 -1.86 22.92 -2.49
N ARG A 526 -1.88 23.71 -3.58
CA ARG A 526 -1.25 23.38 -4.86
C ARG A 526 -0.49 24.56 -5.44
N LEU A 527 0.78 24.33 -5.76
CA LEU A 527 1.57 25.24 -6.59
C LEU A 527 1.45 24.76 -8.04
N VAL A 528 1.03 25.65 -8.94
CA VAL A 528 0.82 25.31 -10.36
C VAL A 528 1.27 26.45 -11.27
N THR A 529 1.66 26.12 -12.51
CA THR A 529 1.77 27.11 -13.58
C THR A 529 0.41 27.48 -14.15
N GLY A 530 0.28 28.65 -14.78
CA GLY A 530 -0.99 29.12 -15.34
C GLY A 530 -1.65 28.16 -16.32
N ASP A 531 -0.84 27.41 -17.06
CA ASP A 531 -1.30 26.43 -18.06
C ASP A 531 -1.77 25.09 -17.49
N TYR A 532 -1.63 24.87 -16.18
CA TYR A 532 -2.00 23.61 -15.52
C TYR A 532 -3.46 23.19 -15.77
N PHE A 533 -4.37 24.15 -15.62
CA PHE A 533 -5.80 23.89 -15.80
C PHE A 533 -6.14 23.55 -17.26
N ARG A 534 -5.47 24.21 -18.23
CA ARG A 534 -5.61 23.91 -19.65
C ARG A 534 -5.01 22.55 -20.01
N THR A 535 -3.82 22.25 -19.51
CA THR A 535 -3.12 20.99 -19.74
C THR A 535 -3.95 19.79 -19.26
N LEU A 536 -4.60 19.90 -18.10
CA LEU A 536 -5.47 18.83 -17.56
C LEU A 536 -6.93 18.97 -17.98
N ARG A 537 -7.30 20.03 -18.74
CA ARG A 537 -8.68 20.35 -19.13
C ARG A 537 -9.61 20.49 -17.92
N ILE A 538 -9.13 21.09 -16.84
CA ILE A 538 -9.94 21.45 -15.67
C ILE A 538 -10.74 22.69 -16.05
N PRO A 539 -12.09 22.68 -15.96
CA PRO A 539 -12.89 23.80 -16.42
C PRO A 539 -12.74 25.03 -15.51
N LEU A 540 -12.46 26.18 -16.11
CA LEU A 540 -12.57 27.47 -15.43
C LEU A 540 -14.07 27.84 -15.35
N ARG A 541 -14.56 28.10 -14.13
CA ARG A 541 -15.97 28.42 -13.86
C ARG A 541 -16.24 29.92 -13.84
N SER A 542 -15.33 30.69 -13.22
CA SER A 542 -15.39 32.13 -13.21
C SER A 542 -13.99 32.74 -13.06
N GLY A 543 -13.84 34.01 -13.45
CA GLY A 543 -12.57 34.71 -13.37
C GLY A 543 -11.57 34.28 -14.46
N ARG A 544 -10.30 34.14 -14.07
CA ARG A 544 -9.18 33.82 -14.98
C ARG A 544 -8.17 32.86 -14.33
N THR A 545 -7.30 32.29 -15.14
CA THR A 545 -6.10 31.56 -14.68
C THR A 545 -4.96 32.50 -14.34
N PHE A 546 -3.85 31.97 -13.82
CA PHE A 546 -2.66 32.77 -13.50
C PHE A 546 -1.99 33.31 -14.76
N LEU A 547 -1.46 34.53 -14.63
CA LEU A 547 -0.62 35.15 -15.65
C LEU A 547 0.85 34.79 -15.40
N GLU A 548 1.68 34.77 -16.43
CA GLU A 548 3.12 34.51 -16.30
C GLU A 548 3.82 35.56 -15.39
N SER A 549 3.34 36.81 -15.41
CA SER A 549 3.83 37.89 -14.55
C SER A 549 3.55 37.66 -13.05
N GLU A 550 2.57 36.80 -12.73
CA GLU A 550 2.20 36.44 -11.35
C GLU A 550 3.00 35.23 -10.82
N GLU A 551 3.75 34.53 -11.66
CA GLU A 551 4.65 33.47 -11.25
C GLU A 551 5.93 34.04 -10.60
N ARG A 552 5.79 34.77 -9.50
CA ARG A 552 6.87 35.43 -8.77
C ARG A 552 6.67 35.32 -7.26
N PRO A 553 7.76 35.45 -6.46
CA PRO A 553 7.64 35.50 -5.01
C PRO A 553 6.66 36.54 -4.53
N GLY A 554 5.78 36.16 -3.58
CA GLY A 554 4.81 37.07 -2.98
C GLY A 554 3.69 37.53 -3.91
N ALA A 555 3.43 36.87 -5.05
CA ALA A 555 2.27 37.22 -5.88
C ALA A 555 0.96 37.06 -5.08
N PRO A 556 0.14 38.13 -4.92
CA PRO A 556 -1.00 38.13 -4.02
C PRO A 556 -2.26 37.59 -4.69
N VAL A 557 -2.15 36.46 -5.40
CA VAL A 557 -3.28 35.86 -6.14
C VAL A 557 -3.44 34.37 -5.83
N ALA A 558 -4.69 33.92 -5.85
CA ALA A 558 -5.06 32.52 -5.68
C ALA A 558 -6.20 32.12 -6.62
N ILE A 559 -6.31 30.83 -6.91
CA ILE A 559 -7.47 30.21 -7.56
C ILE A 559 -8.01 29.17 -6.58
N VAL A 560 -9.33 29.04 -6.52
CA VAL A 560 -9.99 28.05 -5.65
C VAL A 560 -10.91 27.14 -6.48
N ASN A 561 -11.26 25.98 -5.96
CA ASN A 561 -12.24 25.10 -6.60
C ASN A 561 -13.68 25.40 -6.12
N GLU A 562 -14.68 24.79 -6.80
CA GLU A 562 -16.10 24.98 -6.46
C GLU A 562 -16.41 24.53 -5.03
N GLU A 563 -15.75 23.45 -4.52
CA GLU A 563 -15.93 22.96 -3.15
C GLU A 563 -15.46 23.96 -2.10
N PHE A 564 -14.35 24.67 -2.35
CA PHE A 564 -13.87 25.75 -1.48
C PHE A 564 -14.92 26.87 -1.36
N VAL A 565 -15.46 27.30 -2.51
CA VAL A 565 -16.51 28.35 -2.56
C VAL A 565 -17.76 27.86 -1.82
N ARG A 566 -18.21 26.66 -2.09
CA ARG A 566 -19.42 26.07 -1.48
C ARG A 566 -19.31 25.95 0.05
N ARG A 567 -18.13 25.59 0.57
CA ARG A 567 -17.94 25.39 2.02
C ARG A 567 -17.64 26.69 2.75
N PHE A 568 -16.82 27.54 2.18
CA PHE A 568 -16.20 28.65 2.92
C PHE A 568 -16.69 30.03 2.50
N LEU A 569 -17.16 30.21 1.27
CA LEU A 569 -17.57 31.51 0.72
C LEU A 569 -19.09 31.59 0.41
N LYS A 570 -19.91 30.86 1.18
CA LYS A 570 -21.37 30.76 0.94
C LYS A 570 -22.02 32.10 0.66
N GLY A 571 -22.66 32.23 -0.51
CA GLY A 571 -23.46 33.41 -0.89
C GLY A 571 -22.68 34.66 -1.26
N ARG A 572 -21.36 34.60 -1.42
CA ARG A 572 -20.50 35.66 -1.87
C ARG A 572 -19.99 35.42 -3.27
N ASP A 573 -19.75 36.52 -3.99
CA ASP A 573 -18.89 36.44 -5.18
C ASP A 573 -17.47 36.07 -4.73
N PRO A 574 -16.93 34.96 -5.17
CA PRO A 574 -15.60 34.52 -4.77
C PRO A 574 -14.47 35.37 -5.34
N LEU A 575 -14.73 36.08 -6.46
CA LEU A 575 -13.69 36.90 -7.12
C LEU A 575 -13.37 38.14 -6.28
N GLY A 576 -12.06 38.38 -6.08
CA GLY A 576 -11.56 39.48 -5.28
C GLY A 576 -11.58 39.24 -3.76
N VAL A 577 -12.13 38.10 -3.28
CA VAL A 577 -12.06 37.78 -1.86
C VAL A 577 -10.61 37.54 -1.45
N ALA A 578 -10.19 38.21 -0.36
CA ALA A 578 -8.88 37.98 0.24
C ALA A 578 -8.90 36.73 1.12
N VAL A 579 -8.03 35.77 0.86
CA VAL A 579 -7.78 34.59 1.69
C VAL A 579 -6.31 34.60 2.11
N ARG A 580 -5.99 34.12 3.31
CA ARG A 580 -4.62 34.14 3.81
C ARG A 580 -4.23 32.75 4.32
N ILE A 581 -3.07 32.27 3.89
CA ILE A 581 -2.50 31.05 4.45
C ILE A 581 -2.08 31.38 5.90
N ASN A 582 -2.47 30.53 6.83
CA ASN A 582 -2.08 30.68 8.24
C ASN A 582 -0.54 30.78 8.34
N ASN A 583 -0.04 31.65 9.20
CA ASN A 583 1.39 31.99 9.34
C ASN A 583 2.01 32.72 8.13
N SER A 584 1.20 33.24 7.19
CA SER A 584 1.63 34.17 6.15
C SER A 584 1.13 35.59 6.44
N GLU A 585 1.93 36.58 6.10
CA GLU A 585 1.51 37.99 6.20
C GLU A 585 0.79 38.49 4.92
N THR A 586 0.80 37.67 3.86
CA THR A 586 0.27 38.06 2.56
C THR A 586 -1.16 37.57 2.37
N ASP A 587 -2.08 38.47 2.14
CA ASP A 587 -3.43 38.21 1.67
C ASP A 587 -3.40 37.85 0.17
N LEU A 588 -4.05 36.77 -0.20
CA LEU A 588 -4.17 36.31 -1.57
C LEU A 588 -5.56 36.63 -2.10
N SER A 589 -5.64 37.43 -3.18
CA SER A 589 -6.92 37.70 -3.85
C SER A 589 -7.33 36.52 -4.74
N VAL A 590 -8.54 36.03 -4.59
CA VAL A 590 -9.10 35.02 -5.46
C VAL A 590 -9.39 35.60 -6.84
N VAL A 591 -8.64 35.16 -7.87
CA VAL A 591 -8.75 35.64 -9.25
C VAL A 591 -9.51 34.69 -10.16
N GLY A 592 -9.78 33.47 -9.72
CA GLY A 592 -10.53 32.51 -10.50
C GLY A 592 -11.09 31.37 -9.66
N VAL A 593 -12.13 30.75 -10.20
CA VAL A 593 -12.74 29.54 -9.65
C VAL A 593 -12.70 28.44 -10.71
N VAL A 594 -12.20 27.27 -10.34
CA VAL A 594 -12.09 26.10 -11.22
C VAL A 594 -13.02 24.97 -10.76
N GLY A 595 -13.31 24.05 -11.67
CA GLY A 595 -14.12 22.86 -11.36
C GLY A 595 -13.47 21.97 -10.32
N ASP A 596 -14.29 21.25 -9.59
CA ASP A 596 -13.86 20.27 -8.60
C ASP A 596 -13.17 19.07 -9.26
N ILE A 597 -12.05 18.62 -8.68
CA ILE A 597 -11.35 17.41 -9.09
C ILE A 597 -11.32 16.39 -7.93
N ARG A 598 -11.30 15.11 -8.27
CA ARG A 598 -11.12 14.02 -7.31
C ARG A 598 -9.63 13.73 -7.16
N PHE A 599 -8.97 14.51 -6.34
CA PHE A 599 -7.51 14.51 -6.26
C PHE A 599 -6.94 13.27 -5.57
N VAL A 600 -7.49 12.89 -4.42
CA VAL A 600 -6.94 11.81 -3.57
C VAL A 600 -7.33 10.42 -4.08
N GLY A 601 -8.55 10.27 -4.61
CA GLY A 601 -9.10 9.00 -5.11
C GLY A 601 -10.48 9.19 -5.72
N LEU A 602 -10.83 8.34 -6.67
CA LEU A 602 -12.13 8.39 -7.36
C LEU A 602 -13.30 8.03 -6.43
N ASP A 603 -13.02 7.29 -5.36
CA ASP A 603 -13.97 6.86 -4.32
C ASP A 603 -14.28 7.95 -3.29
N ARG A 604 -13.52 9.06 -3.30
CA ARG A 604 -13.67 10.16 -2.34
C ARG A 604 -14.26 11.39 -2.98
N PRO A 605 -15.08 12.17 -2.24
CA PRO A 605 -15.58 13.44 -2.74
C PRO A 605 -14.43 14.44 -2.93
N PRO A 606 -14.59 15.45 -3.79
CA PRO A 606 -13.67 16.57 -3.90
C PRO A 606 -13.48 17.26 -2.54
N ARG A 607 -12.29 17.80 -2.32
CA ARG A 607 -11.93 18.59 -1.14
C ARG A 607 -11.78 20.06 -1.52
N PRO A 608 -11.91 21.00 -0.57
CA PRO A 608 -11.56 22.38 -0.82
C PRO A 608 -10.10 22.49 -1.24
N GLU A 609 -9.83 23.18 -2.36
CA GLU A 609 -8.48 23.34 -2.92
C GLU A 609 -8.15 24.81 -3.09
N LEU A 610 -6.92 25.17 -2.72
CA LEU A 610 -6.31 26.47 -2.93
C LEU A 610 -5.10 26.30 -3.85
N TYR A 611 -5.16 26.93 -5.01
CA TYR A 611 -4.06 26.97 -5.97
C TYR A 611 -3.36 28.31 -5.88
N VAL A 612 -2.03 28.31 -5.94
CA VAL A 612 -1.20 29.51 -6.02
C VAL A 612 -0.20 29.37 -7.16
N PRO A 613 0.28 30.50 -7.73
CA PRO A 613 1.23 30.45 -8.84
C PRO A 613 2.52 29.76 -8.43
N LEU A 614 3.10 29.00 -9.37
CA LEU A 614 4.45 28.50 -9.21
C LEU A 614 5.43 29.65 -9.07
N GLY A 615 6.33 29.60 -8.09
CA GLY A 615 7.29 30.66 -7.83
C GLY A 615 6.91 31.60 -6.69
N VAL A 616 5.74 31.45 -6.08
CA VAL A 616 5.38 32.11 -4.82
C VAL A 616 6.31 31.69 -3.69
N GLU A 617 6.61 30.39 -3.61
CA GLU A 617 7.58 29.83 -2.67
C GLU A 617 8.48 28.78 -3.35
N PRO A 618 9.68 28.52 -2.83
CA PRO A 618 10.57 27.50 -3.40
C PRO A 618 9.96 26.12 -3.21
N TRP A 619 9.94 25.33 -4.29
CA TRP A 619 9.43 23.96 -4.27
C TRP A 619 10.34 23.06 -5.12
N PRO A 620 11.31 22.39 -4.50
CA PRO A 620 12.33 21.63 -5.23
C PRO A 620 11.80 20.33 -5.87
N LEU A 621 10.63 19.83 -5.42
CA LEU A 621 9.97 18.65 -5.97
C LEU A 621 8.74 19.09 -6.76
N LEU A 622 8.82 19.12 -8.07
CA LEU A 622 7.71 19.41 -8.95
C LEU A 622 7.44 18.26 -9.91
N ASN A 623 6.22 18.26 -10.39
CA ASN A 623 5.80 17.32 -11.40
C ASN A 623 5.54 18.08 -12.69
N VAL A 624 6.18 17.65 -13.79
CA VAL A 624 5.82 18.07 -15.13
C VAL A 624 4.60 17.28 -15.58
N VAL A 625 3.66 17.99 -16.17
CA VAL A 625 2.48 17.42 -16.83
C VAL A 625 2.54 17.86 -18.27
N ALA A 626 2.58 16.92 -19.21
CA ALA A 626 2.62 17.22 -20.64
C ALA A 626 1.48 16.47 -21.35
N ARG A 627 0.75 17.18 -22.18
CA ARG A 627 -0.32 16.66 -23.03
C ARG A 627 0.12 16.64 -24.47
N GLY A 628 -0.26 15.60 -25.20
CA GLY A 628 -0.02 15.51 -26.64
C GLY A 628 -0.80 14.39 -27.30
N ASN A 629 -0.70 14.33 -28.64
CA ASN A 629 -1.40 13.33 -29.46
C ASN A 629 -0.50 12.12 -29.82
N ALA A 630 0.77 12.15 -29.40
CA ALA A 630 1.71 11.06 -29.63
C ALA A 630 1.54 9.93 -28.60
N SER A 631 2.21 8.80 -28.85
CA SER A 631 2.21 7.71 -27.87
C SER A 631 2.86 8.13 -26.54
N PRO A 632 2.48 7.52 -25.40
CA PRO A 632 3.07 7.86 -24.12
C PRO A 632 4.60 7.75 -24.08
N ALA A 633 5.18 6.79 -24.81
CA ALA A 633 6.64 6.64 -24.89
C ALA A 633 7.32 7.82 -25.57
N VAL A 634 6.72 8.36 -26.64
CA VAL A 634 7.24 9.53 -27.37
C VAL A 634 7.14 10.78 -26.48
N LEU A 635 6.01 10.99 -25.83
CA LEU A 635 5.82 12.11 -24.90
C LEU A 635 6.79 12.04 -23.70
N GLN A 636 7.04 10.84 -23.15
CA GLN A 636 8.03 10.65 -22.08
C GLN A 636 9.45 10.95 -22.55
N ALA A 637 9.80 10.57 -23.78
CA ALA A 637 11.08 10.91 -24.37
C ALA A 637 11.22 12.44 -24.54
N ALA A 638 10.20 13.09 -25.07
CA ALA A 638 10.18 14.56 -25.23
C ALA A 638 10.37 15.29 -23.88
N VAL A 639 9.68 14.86 -22.82
CA VAL A 639 9.86 15.41 -21.47
C VAL A 639 11.28 15.20 -20.96
N ARG A 640 11.84 14.00 -21.12
CA ARG A 640 13.20 13.68 -20.68
C ARG A 640 14.25 14.53 -21.40
N ASP A 641 14.12 14.69 -22.70
CA ASP A 641 15.03 15.48 -23.50
C ASP A 641 14.93 16.97 -23.18
N ALA A 642 13.71 17.50 -22.98
CA ALA A 642 13.51 18.89 -22.57
C ALA A 642 14.16 19.19 -21.20
N VAL A 643 14.04 18.25 -20.24
CA VAL A 643 14.71 18.36 -18.94
C VAL A 643 16.24 18.35 -19.11
N ARG A 644 16.80 17.44 -19.91
CA ARG A 644 18.24 17.36 -20.18
C ARG A 644 18.80 18.61 -20.87
N THR A 645 18.01 19.22 -21.75
CA THR A 645 18.42 20.46 -22.44
C THR A 645 18.39 21.68 -21.50
N ALA A 646 17.52 21.65 -20.48
CA ALA A 646 17.36 22.75 -19.55
C ALA A 646 18.37 22.71 -18.38
N ASP A 647 18.94 21.55 -18.07
CA ASP A 647 19.90 21.35 -16.97
C ASP A 647 21.32 21.63 -17.46
#